data_619c5a9fd253666e68889d1384f79e03
#
_entry.id   619c5a9fd253666e68889d1384f79e03
#
_cell.length_a   1.000
_cell.length_b   1.000
_cell.length_c   1.000
_cell.angle_alpha   90.00
_cell.angle_beta   90.00
_cell.angle_gamma   90.00
#
_symmetry.space_group_name_H-M   'P 1'
#
loop_
_entity.id
_entity.type
_entity.pdbx_description
1 polymer ?
#
loop_
_entity_poly.entity_id
_entity_poly.type
_entity_poly.pdbx_seq_one_letter_code
_entity_poly.pdbx_strand_id
1 'polypeptide(L)'
;MTPLLCHSEESLALLQFHRSFVIDQLASSDPYAYPKTISWNQQGENPDCCLWDGVVCDQHTGHVISLDLSSSCLYGSINSNSSLFNLRHLQSLDLADNHFNSSQIPSGFGSFPRLAYLNLSSSRFYGRIPLEIGGLSRLRSLDLTGDLDASNARLLKLTSPDLMWLVQNLTHIEKLHLDNVELSAAIPEMAANLSSLSSLSLYNCGLLGKFPMGIFELQNLQFLNVGVNEELVGHLPEFHWGSPLEFLLLQHTKFTGELPPSIGNLHSLTALDIIYCNFWGPIPSSLGNLSKITLLGLRDNNFFGQIPSSLANLTKLTSFTISGNDHFSCESLSWLENQTKFLELVLKKCNISGEIPQFLKNFTQLNQLQLTRNYLRGQIPHWLTNLTRLANLALDYNEFHGPFPHQILELVNLEVIDLTGNHLSGIVNLNSFFNLQHMKAFSISENDFTLLHVTNANATLRKWSGLGLGSCNLREFPDFLRYQDELQGLNLAGNKIYGQIPSWLWNISKETLEIMDLDFNFLTGIEQPALISRLPKLKVLWLRGNKIQGPVPIPPPSIVDYTLSNNSFKGEISSTFCNLPYLYALDLSFNNLSGMLPQCLFDKESNLNILNLEQNLFRGTIPETLTNGSKLRMINLGHNALEGTLPRSLANHTMLELLHLGDNQIRDTFPFWLGALPDLQVLILRSNKLFGAVGSPAIGFEFSTLRIIDISYNGFTGILPSKYFQKWNGMRNFEMDQFSYMAQNTTTLVSGGVNMDSSFVLRQVYNYQLTLVNKGVNMDYQKIPKVLAAIDLSSNKFEGEIPKSITTLKNLIFLNLSNNRLSGHIPLGIENLTVLESLDFSSNMLSGNIPRELTQLTFLSFFNVSCNQLIGPIPQGKQFATFENNSYKDNLGLCGKPLSKLCGNAGESPPSPSTGEDDQGSGGFSAYVLWMVVAIGYASGLAVGVVAGLRFTASKHEWFVETFGRRQQNRRRIRRRGQRV
;
A
#
# COMPACT_ATOMS: atom_id res chain seq x y z
N MET A 1 -17.79 -0.66 -68.16
CA MET A 1 -18.70 -1.61 -67.53
C MET A 1 -19.57 -0.83 -66.61
N THR A 2 -20.90 -0.84 -66.82
CA THR A 2 -21.84 -0.30 -65.84
C THR A 2 -21.65 -1.04 -64.52
N PRO A 3 -21.52 -0.36 -63.39
CA PRO A 3 -21.43 -1.06 -62.08
C PRO A 3 -22.69 -1.92 -61.93
N LEU A 4 -22.53 -3.18 -61.49
CA LEU A 4 -23.65 -4.04 -61.19
C LEU A 4 -24.36 -3.50 -59.94
N LEU A 5 -25.68 -3.38 -60.02
CA LEU A 5 -26.53 -2.92 -58.93
C LEU A 5 -26.55 -3.94 -57.77
N CYS A 6 -26.77 -3.50 -56.56
CA CYS A 6 -27.00 -4.34 -55.39
C CYS A 6 -28.10 -5.39 -55.63
N HIS A 7 -27.92 -6.61 -55.12
CA HIS A 7 -28.97 -7.63 -55.15
C HIS A 7 -30.16 -7.24 -54.28
N SER A 8 -31.36 -7.36 -54.86
CA SER A 8 -32.62 -6.98 -54.19
C SER A 8 -32.85 -7.68 -52.86
N GLU A 9 -32.45 -8.96 -52.75
CA GLU A 9 -32.55 -9.73 -51.51
C GLU A 9 -31.63 -9.18 -50.42
N GLU A 10 -30.40 -8.75 -50.75
CA GLU A 10 -29.45 -8.19 -49.82
C GLU A 10 -29.85 -6.76 -49.40
N SER A 11 -30.35 -5.96 -50.36
CA SER A 11 -30.94 -4.63 -50.07
C SER A 11 -32.11 -4.74 -49.08
N LEU A 12 -33.02 -5.74 -49.30
CA LEU A 12 -34.14 -5.97 -48.41
C LEU A 12 -33.65 -6.43 -47.01
N ALA A 13 -32.63 -7.32 -46.99
CA ALA A 13 -32.05 -7.79 -45.76
C ALA A 13 -31.45 -6.65 -44.93
N LEU A 14 -30.72 -5.71 -45.55
CA LEU A 14 -30.15 -4.54 -44.91
C LEU A 14 -31.24 -3.60 -44.34
N LEU A 15 -32.31 -3.36 -45.08
CA LEU A 15 -33.43 -2.52 -44.61
C LEU A 15 -34.19 -3.18 -43.44
N GLN A 16 -34.38 -4.50 -43.48
CA GLN A 16 -35.00 -5.24 -42.39
C GLN A 16 -34.11 -5.20 -41.14
N PHE A 17 -32.81 -5.29 -41.34
CA PHE A 17 -31.83 -5.16 -40.25
C PHE A 17 -31.89 -3.75 -39.62
N HIS A 18 -31.83 -2.71 -40.43
CA HIS A 18 -31.94 -1.33 -39.93
C HIS A 18 -33.22 -1.10 -39.12
N ARG A 19 -34.38 -1.63 -39.57
CA ARG A 19 -35.68 -1.43 -38.90
C ARG A 19 -35.76 -2.08 -37.53
N SER A 20 -34.81 -2.95 -37.15
CA SER A 20 -34.74 -3.58 -35.81
C SER A 20 -34.13 -2.67 -34.77
N PHE A 21 -33.63 -1.50 -35.13
CA PHE A 21 -32.93 -0.59 -34.22
C PHE A 21 -33.62 0.78 -34.12
N VAL A 22 -33.39 1.42 -32.97
CA VAL A 22 -33.69 2.84 -32.74
C VAL A 22 -32.37 3.61 -32.84
N ILE A 23 -32.40 4.78 -33.46
CA ILE A 23 -31.24 5.66 -33.48
C ILE A 23 -31.22 6.45 -32.18
N ASP A 24 -30.15 6.26 -31.39
CA ASP A 24 -29.90 6.95 -30.12
C ASP A 24 -28.42 7.40 -30.05
N GLN A 25 -28.17 8.68 -29.96
CA GLN A 25 -26.81 9.22 -29.91
C GLN A 25 -26.02 8.72 -28.69
N LEU A 26 -26.69 8.34 -27.63
CA LEU A 26 -26.05 7.75 -26.43
C LEU A 26 -25.66 6.26 -26.60
N ALA A 27 -26.04 5.65 -27.73
CA ALA A 27 -25.69 4.27 -28.06
C ALA A 27 -24.24 4.11 -28.52
N SER A 28 -23.56 5.19 -28.86
CA SER A 28 -22.15 5.21 -29.27
C SER A 28 -21.35 6.13 -28.38
N SER A 29 -20.11 5.79 -28.11
CA SER A 29 -19.19 6.54 -27.24
C SER A 29 -18.33 7.54 -28.02
N ASP A 30 -18.17 7.35 -29.33
CA ASP A 30 -17.42 8.28 -30.18
C ASP A 30 -18.14 9.62 -30.27
N PRO A 31 -17.50 10.76 -29.92
CA PRO A 31 -18.09 12.10 -30.08
C PRO A 31 -18.47 12.46 -31.51
N TYR A 32 -17.92 11.78 -32.50
CA TYR A 32 -18.19 11.95 -33.92
C TYR A 32 -19.14 10.88 -34.48
N ALA A 33 -19.72 10.04 -33.64
CA ALA A 33 -20.70 9.04 -34.05
C ALA A 33 -21.89 9.67 -34.77
N TYR A 34 -22.28 9.05 -35.85
CA TYR A 34 -23.46 9.46 -36.62
C TYR A 34 -24.16 8.23 -37.20
N PRO A 35 -25.50 8.29 -37.40
CA PRO A 35 -26.27 7.14 -37.88
C PRO A 35 -26.12 6.92 -39.37
N LYS A 36 -25.15 6.05 -39.77
CA LYS A 36 -24.89 5.70 -41.20
C LYS A 36 -26.13 5.18 -41.91
N THR A 37 -26.99 4.48 -41.16
CA THR A 37 -28.23 3.86 -41.74
C THR A 37 -29.32 4.85 -42.13
N ILE A 38 -29.21 6.14 -41.84
CA ILE A 38 -30.16 7.17 -42.29
C ILE A 38 -30.18 7.30 -43.84
N SER A 39 -29.04 7.03 -44.47
CA SER A 39 -28.94 7.09 -45.95
C SER A 39 -29.66 5.94 -46.67
N TRP A 40 -30.09 4.90 -45.93
CA TRP A 40 -30.63 3.67 -46.49
C TRP A 40 -32.10 3.82 -46.89
N ASN A 41 -32.35 4.01 -48.19
CA ASN A 41 -33.70 4.15 -48.70
C ASN A 41 -33.85 3.63 -50.16
N GLN A 42 -34.75 2.67 -50.36
CA GLN A 42 -35.04 2.11 -51.71
C GLN A 42 -35.82 3.05 -52.60
N GLN A 43 -36.52 4.06 -52.03
CA GLN A 43 -37.38 4.99 -52.82
C GLN A 43 -36.75 6.39 -52.92
N GLY A 44 -35.52 6.57 -52.45
CA GLY A 44 -34.80 7.84 -52.43
C GLY A 44 -33.96 8.09 -53.68
N GLU A 45 -33.08 9.08 -53.61
CA GLU A 45 -32.14 9.45 -54.67
C GLU A 45 -31.16 8.33 -55.06
N ASN A 46 -30.87 7.40 -54.11
CA ASN A 46 -29.95 6.25 -54.29
C ASN A 46 -30.61 4.92 -53.86
N PRO A 47 -31.37 4.25 -54.76
CA PRO A 47 -32.01 2.96 -54.45
C PRO A 47 -31.03 1.78 -54.41
N ASP A 48 -29.77 1.98 -54.85
CA ASP A 48 -28.72 0.97 -54.87
C ASP A 48 -28.02 0.87 -53.52
N CYS A 49 -28.12 -0.31 -52.86
CA CYS A 49 -27.50 -0.50 -51.54
C CYS A 49 -25.97 -0.41 -51.57
N CYS A 50 -25.35 -0.56 -52.71
CA CYS A 50 -23.89 -0.40 -52.87
C CYS A 50 -23.44 1.05 -52.74
N LEU A 51 -24.38 2.02 -52.74
CA LEU A 51 -24.12 3.44 -52.51
C LEU A 51 -24.52 3.89 -51.09
N TRP A 52 -25.06 2.98 -50.30
CA TRP A 52 -25.42 3.29 -48.90
C TRP A 52 -24.21 3.43 -48.02
N ASP A 53 -24.28 4.34 -47.10
CA ASP A 53 -23.19 4.55 -46.15
C ASP A 53 -22.94 3.30 -45.30
N GLY A 54 -21.67 2.92 -45.19
CA GLY A 54 -21.23 1.70 -44.51
C GLY A 54 -21.35 0.41 -45.32
N VAL A 55 -21.88 0.41 -46.54
CA VAL A 55 -22.05 -0.75 -47.41
C VAL A 55 -21.04 -0.73 -48.54
N VAL A 56 -20.32 -1.84 -48.74
CA VAL A 56 -19.43 -2.05 -49.90
C VAL A 56 -19.79 -3.33 -50.61
N CYS A 57 -19.98 -3.22 -51.95
CA CYS A 57 -20.27 -4.37 -52.80
C CYS A 57 -19.05 -4.81 -53.63
N ASP A 58 -19.03 -6.05 -54.01
CA ASP A 58 -18.12 -6.57 -55.04
C ASP A 58 -18.41 -6.02 -56.41
N GLN A 59 -17.42 -5.40 -57.06
CA GLN A 59 -17.57 -4.70 -58.33
C GLN A 59 -18.01 -5.60 -59.51
N HIS A 60 -17.79 -6.91 -59.42
CA HIS A 60 -18.09 -7.87 -60.50
C HIS A 60 -19.40 -8.60 -60.28
N THR A 61 -19.79 -8.78 -59.03
CA THR A 61 -20.99 -9.60 -58.71
C THR A 61 -22.13 -8.79 -58.13
N GLY A 62 -21.90 -7.57 -57.62
CA GLY A 62 -22.91 -6.72 -56.97
C GLY A 62 -23.32 -7.19 -55.56
N HIS A 63 -22.71 -8.27 -55.03
CA HIS A 63 -22.97 -8.75 -53.68
C HIS A 63 -22.34 -7.87 -52.62
N VAL A 64 -23.02 -7.69 -51.48
CA VAL A 64 -22.51 -7.00 -50.33
C VAL A 64 -21.38 -7.82 -49.66
N ILE A 65 -20.15 -7.27 -49.68
CA ILE A 65 -18.96 -7.93 -49.13
C ILE A 65 -18.45 -7.26 -47.86
N SER A 66 -18.82 -6.01 -47.59
CA SER A 66 -18.47 -5.32 -46.33
C SER A 66 -19.66 -4.51 -45.83
N LEU A 67 -19.84 -4.60 -44.51
CA LEU A 67 -20.81 -3.79 -43.76
C LEU A 67 -20.10 -3.18 -42.55
N ASP A 68 -19.96 -1.84 -42.60
CA ASP A 68 -19.40 -1.06 -41.51
C ASP A 68 -20.46 -0.14 -40.88
N LEU A 69 -20.98 -0.55 -39.73
CA LEU A 69 -21.91 0.20 -38.91
C LEU A 69 -21.29 0.56 -37.56
N SER A 70 -19.96 0.66 -37.47
CA SER A 70 -19.29 1.15 -36.30
C SER A 70 -19.73 2.56 -35.94
N SER A 71 -19.87 2.90 -34.68
CA SER A 71 -20.27 4.22 -34.14
C SER A 71 -21.51 4.79 -34.89
N SER A 72 -22.52 3.92 -35.11
CA SER A 72 -23.73 4.29 -35.92
C SER A 72 -24.96 4.60 -35.07
N CYS A 73 -24.78 4.84 -33.77
CA CYS A 73 -25.85 5.22 -32.83
C CYS A 73 -27.02 4.21 -32.80
N LEU A 74 -26.75 2.93 -33.03
CA LEU A 74 -27.76 1.87 -33.07
C LEU A 74 -28.09 1.39 -31.66
N TYR A 75 -29.37 1.54 -31.25
CA TYR A 75 -29.88 0.98 -30.02
C TYR A 75 -30.91 -0.12 -30.32
N GLY A 76 -30.74 -1.33 -29.78
CA GLY A 76 -31.66 -2.44 -30.00
C GLY A 76 -31.02 -3.79 -29.68
N SER A 77 -31.50 -4.88 -30.27
CA SER A 77 -30.93 -6.22 -30.08
C SER A 77 -30.83 -6.98 -31.40
N ILE A 78 -29.79 -7.78 -31.54
CA ILE A 78 -29.61 -8.71 -32.65
C ILE A 78 -30.04 -10.11 -32.16
N ASN A 79 -30.99 -10.75 -32.87
CA ASN A 79 -31.42 -12.10 -32.55
C ASN A 79 -31.00 -13.10 -33.63
N SER A 80 -31.10 -14.40 -33.33
CA SER A 80 -30.68 -15.48 -34.26
C SER A 80 -31.43 -15.53 -35.60
N ASN A 81 -32.56 -14.84 -35.71
CA ASN A 81 -33.34 -14.75 -36.94
C ASN A 81 -33.14 -13.40 -37.66
N SER A 82 -32.10 -12.63 -37.30
CA SER A 82 -31.82 -11.36 -37.95
C SER A 82 -31.58 -11.53 -39.45
N SER A 83 -32.14 -10.62 -40.24
CA SER A 83 -31.91 -10.58 -41.70
C SER A 83 -30.46 -10.32 -42.08
N LEU A 84 -29.65 -9.81 -41.16
CA LEU A 84 -28.18 -9.70 -41.30
C LEU A 84 -27.55 -11.01 -41.79
N PHE A 85 -28.01 -12.15 -41.26
CA PHE A 85 -27.44 -13.48 -41.57
C PHE A 85 -27.77 -13.99 -42.99
N ASN A 86 -28.59 -13.26 -43.76
CA ASN A 86 -28.83 -13.51 -45.17
C ASN A 86 -27.74 -12.97 -46.10
N LEU A 87 -26.84 -12.09 -45.58
CA LEU A 87 -25.74 -11.49 -46.35
C LEU A 87 -24.54 -12.49 -46.43
N ARG A 88 -24.72 -13.60 -47.15
CA ARG A 88 -23.78 -14.73 -47.18
C ARG A 88 -22.44 -14.45 -47.86
N HIS A 89 -22.32 -13.30 -48.54
CA HIS A 89 -21.11 -12.90 -49.23
C HIS A 89 -20.20 -12.00 -48.40
N LEU A 90 -20.62 -11.61 -47.17
CA LEU A 90 -19.84 -10.78 -46.27
C LEU A 90 -18.45 -11.35 -46.02
N GLN A 91 -17.44 -10.49 -46.19
CA GLN A 91 -16.04 -10.70 -45.88
C GLN A 91 -15.61 -9.82 -44.68
N SER A 92 -16.26 -8.68 -44.46
CA SER A 92 -16.00 -7.76 -43.37
C SER A 92 -17.32 -7.31 -42.75
N LEU A 93 -17.39 -7.38 -41.42
CA LEU A 93 -18.50 -6.93 -40.61
C LEU A 93 -17.98 -6.17 -39.39
N ASP A 94 -18.35 -4.90 -39.33
CA ASP A 94 -18.03 -4.04 -38.18
C ASP A 94 -19.33 -3.45 -37.59
N LEU A 95 -19.60 -3.81 -36.33
CA LEU A 95 -20.75 -3.33 -35.56
C LEU A 95 -20.29 -2.67 -34.23
N ALA A 96 -19.01 -2.31 -34.12
CA ALA A 96 -18.43 -1.77 -32.92
C ALA A 96 -19.07 -0.45 -32.46
N ASP A 97 -18.95 -0.15 -31.20
CA ASP A 97 -19.38 1.10 -30.57
C ASP A 97 -20.86 1.42 -30.85
N ASN A 98 -21.72 0.46 -30.55
CA ASN A 98 -23.19 0.59 -30.57
C ASN A 98 -23.76 0.05 -29.25
N HIS A 99 -25.07 0.06 -29.08
CA HIS A 99 -25.70 -0.43 -27.86
C HIS A 99 -26.76 -1.51 -28.17
N PHE A 100 -26.33 -2.79 -28.16
CA PHE A 100 -27.25 -3.90 -28.45
C PHE A 100 -28.04 -4.37 -27.24
N ASN A 101 -28.43 -3.44 -26.34
CA ASN A 101 -29.36 -3.60 -25.24
C ASN A 101 -29.05 -4.78 -24.32
N SER A 102 -27.76 -4.98 -24.05
CA SER A 102 -27.28 -6.14 -23.26
C SER A 102 -27.85 -7.48 -23.75
N SER A 103 -27.92 -7.67 -25.06
CA SER A 103 -28.32 -8.94 -25.67
C SER A 103 -27.14 -9.90 -25.78
N GLN A 104 -27.41 -11.21 -25.90
CA GLN A 104 -26.37 -12.19 -26.20
C GLN A 104 -25.92 -12.07 -27.66
N ILE A 105 -24.63 -12.36 -27.92
CA ILE A 105 -24.13 -12.49 -29.28
C ILE A 105 -24.81 -13.72 -29.95
N PRO A 106 -25.56 -13.57 -31.06
CA PRO A 106 -26.21 -14.69 -31.70
C PRO A 106 -25.24 -15.66 -32.36
N SER A 107 -25.53 -16.96 -32.29
CA SER A 107 -24.76 -18.01 -32.99
C SER A 107 -24.74 -17.83 -34.52
N GLY A 108 -25.70 -17.08 -35.06
CA GLY A 108 -25.77 -16.73 -36.47
C GLY A 108 -24.52 -16.06 -37.03
N PHE A 109 -23.74 -15.36 -36.21
CA PHE A 109 -22.45 -14.78 -36.64
C PHE A 109 -21.48 -15.85 -37.16
N GLY A 110 -21.53 -17.08 -36.65
CA GLY A 110 -20.74 -18.21 -37.14
C GLY A 110 -21.18 -18.76 -38.51
N SER A 111 -22.28 -18.29 -39.07
CA SER A 111 -22.84 -18.81 -40.36
C SER A 111 -22.27 -18.08 -41.61
N PHE A 112 -21.43 -17.09 -41.47
CA PHE A 112 -20.86 -16.34 -42.61
C PHE A 112 -19.63 -17.10 -43.21
N PRO A 113 -19.76 -17.74 -44.39
CA PRO A 113 -18.74 -18.66 -44.90
C PRO A 113 -17.50 -17.97 -45.46
N ARG A 114 -17.57 -16.65 -45.69
CA ARG A 114 -16.49 -15.86 -46.29
C ARG A 114 -15.90 -14.81 -45.38
N LEU A 115 -16.38 -14.69 -44.14
CA LEU A 115 -16.02 -13.64 -43.22
C LEU A 115 -14.52 -13.76 -42.86
N ALA A 116 -13.81 -12.68 -43.11
CA ALA A 116 -12.38 -12.51 -42.74
C ALA A 116 -12.16 -11.48 -41.63
N TYR A 117 -13.08 -10.55 -41.43
CA TYR A 117 -13.03 -9.52 -40.41
C TYR A 117 -14.36 -9.46 -39.66
N LEU A 118 -14.31 -9.58 -38.33
CA LEU A 118 -15.47 -9.43 -37.43
C LEU A 118 -15.08 -8.55 -36.24
N ASN A 119 -15.78 -7.42 -36.11
CA ASN A 119 -15.66 -6.51 -34.99
C ASN A 119 -17.03 -6.27 -34.34
N LEU A 120 -17.19 -6.69 -33.09
CA LEU A 120 -18.36 -6.50 -32.24
C LEU A 120 -17.99 -5.76 -30.95
N SER A 121 -16.84 -5.08 -30.91
CA SER A 121 -16.28 -4.47 -29.69
C SER A 121 -17.13 -3.31 -29.17
N SER A 122 -17.09 -3.11 -27.86
CA SER A 122 -17.75 -1.96 -27.19
C SER A 122 -19.22 -1.78 -27.57
N SER A 123 -19.98 -2.87 -27.67
CA SER A 123 -21.35 -2.84 -28.21
C SER A 123 -22.41 -3.34 -27.23
N ARG A 124 -22.11 -3.35 -25.93
CA ARG A 124 -23.00 -3.76 -24.82
C ARG A 124 -23.61 -5.14 -24.98
N PHE A 125 -22.90 -6.06 -25.60
CA PHE A 125 -23.25 -7.47 -25.54
C PHE A 125 -22.95 -8.08 -24.16
N TYR A 126 -23.71 -9.11 -23.77
CA TYR A 126 -23.46 -9.84 -22.53
C TYR A 126 -23.57 -11.35 -22.71
N GLY A 127 -23.11 -12.10 -21.68
CA GLY A 127 -23.26 -13.54 -21.64
C GLY A 127 -22.13 -14.28 -22.36
N ARG A 128 -22.39 -15.53 -22.72
CA ARG A 128 -21.39 -16.40 -23.33
C ARG A 128 -21.21 -16.10 -24.82
N ILE A 129 -19.94 -16.02 -25.25
CA ILE A 129 -19.58 -15.92 -26.67
C ILE A 129 -19.92 -17.25 -27.34
N PRO A 130 -20.65 -17.25 -28.47
CA PRO A 130 -21.05 -18.49 -29.14
C PRO A 130 -19.87 -19.19 -29.81
N LEU A 131 -19.82 -20.52 -29.69
CA LEU A 131 -18.73 -21.34 -30.24
C LEU A 131 -18.68 -21.33 -31.77
N GLU A 132 -19.80 -21.08 -32.40
CA GLU A 132 -19.93 -21.02 -33.84
C GLU A 132 -19.01 -20.01 -34.50
N ILE A 133 -18.60 -18.98 -33.76
CA ILE A 133 -17.60 -17.98 -34.24
C ILE A 133 -16.26 -18.67 -34.54
N GLY A 134 -15.85 -19.64 -33.75
CA GLY A 134 -14.65 -20.44 -34.02
C GLY A 134 -14.73 -21.28 -35.30
N GLY A 135 -15.94 -21.52 -35.86
CA GLY A 135 -16.14 -22.19 -37.13
C GLY A 135 -15.79 -21.32 -38.38
N LEU A 136 -15.47 -20.01 -38.17
CA LEU A 136 -15.14 -19.08 -39.25
C LEU A 136 -13.69 -19.29 -39.74
N SER A 137 -13.45 -20.35 -40.52
CA SER A 137 -12.10 -20.77 -40.92
C SER A 137 -11.29 -19.78 -41.74
N ARG A 138 -11.96 -18.74 -42.32
CA ARG A 138 -11.30 -17.68 -43.08
C ARG A 138 -11.02 -16.43 -42.25
N LEU A 139 -11.41 -16.40 -41.00
CA LEU A 139 -11.29 -15.24 -40.15
C LEU A 139 -9.80 -14.89 -39.91
N ARG A 140 -9.46 -13.62 -40.17
CA ARG A 140 -8.14 -13.04 -39.97
C ARG A 140 -8.15 -12.05 -38.83
N SER A 141 -9.26 -11.35 -38.59
CA SER A 141 -9.40 -10.38 -37.51
C SER A 141 -10.69 -10.63 -36.74
N LEU A 142 -10.55 -10.82 -35.43
CA LEU A 142 -11.66 -10.97 -34.50
C LEU A 142 -11.45 -9.98 -33.35
N ASP A 143 -12.39 -9.05 -33.19
CA ASP A 143 -12.45 -8.15 -32.04
C ASP A 143 -13.81 -8.32 -31.33
N LEU A 144 -13.76 -8.84 -30.13
CA LEU A 144 -14.89 -9.01 -29.23
C LEU A 144 -14.65 -8.29 -27.90
N THR A 145 -13.85 -7.21 -27.92
CA THR A 145 -13.60 -6.40 -26.74
C THR A 145 -14.90 -6.03 -26.04
N GLY A 146 -15.06 -6.53 -24.82
CA GLY A 146 -16.29 -6.42 -24.05
C GLY A 146 -16.41 -5.11 -23.29
N ASP A 147 -17.63 -4.82 -22.86
CA ASP A 147 -17.93 -3.73 -21.93
C ASP A 147 -17.88 -4.22 -20.48
N LEU A 148 -17.78 -3.26 -19.58
CA LEU A 148 -17.94 -3.46 -18.14
C LEU A 148 -19.30 -2.92 -17.68
N ASP A 149 -19.89 -3.52 -16.66
CA ASP A 149 -21.08 -2.98 -16.02
C ASP A 149 -20.74 -1.85 -15.02
N ALA A 150 -21.75 -1.31 -14.35
CA ALA A 150 -21.58 -0.24 -13.37
C ALA A 150 -20.75 -0.67 -12.12
N SER A 151 -20.54 -1.97 -11.91
CA SER A 151 -19.70 -2.54 -10.85
C SER A 151 -18.31 -2.93 -11.36
N ASN A 152 -17.94 -2.57 -12.59
CA ASN A 152 -16.72 -2.99 -13.29
C ASN A 152 -16.66 -4.52 -13.55
N ALA A 153 -17.79 -5.22 -13.53
CA ALA A 153 -17.81 -6.63 -13.92
C ALA A 153 -17.88 -6.77 -15.45
N ARG A 154 -17.18 -7.78 -15.96
CA ARG A 154 -17.11 -8.10 -17.40
C ARG A 154 -18.43 -8.66 -17.88
N LEU A 155 -18.97 -8.11 -18.94
CA LEU A 155 -20.27 -8.53 -19.48
C LEU A 155 -20.16 -9.79 -20.34
N LEU A 156 -19.11 -9.94 -21.13
CA LEU A 156 -18.89 -11.11 -21.98
C LEU A 156 -18.07 -12.18 -21.26
N LYS A 157 -18.36 -13.46 -21.56
CA LYS A 157 -17.72 -14.63 -20.96
C LYS A 157 -17.33 -15.68 -22.00
N LEU A 158 -16.17 -16.31 -21.80
CA LEU A 158 -15.71 -17.44 -22.60
C LEU A 158 -15.07 -18.46 -21.65
N THR A 159 -15.53 -19.72 -21.69
CA THR A 159 -14.98 -20.75 -20.80
C THR A 159 -13.63 -21.27 -21.31
N SER A 160 -12.84 -21.91 -20.44
CA SER A 160 -11.56 -22.50 -20.84
C SER A 160 -11.65 -23.47 -22.04
N PRO A 161 -12.62 -24.42 -22.12
CA PRO A 161 -12.79 -25.25 -23.28
C PRO A 161 -13.13 -24.47 -24.57
N ASP A 162 -13.89 -23.37 -24.42
CA ASP A 162 -14.31 -22.55 -25.58
C ASP A 162 -13.12 -21.78 -26.13
N LEU A 163 -12.28 -21.21 -25.26
CA LEU A 163 -11.04 -20.55 -25.67
C LEU A 163 -10.10 -21.52 -26.41
N MET A 164 -9.95 -22.72 -25.86
CA MET A 164 -9.13 -23.76 -26.50
C MET A 164 -9.66 -24.08 -27.88
N TRP A 165 -10.97 -24.27 -28.02
CA TRP A 165 -11.62 -24.56 -29.29
C TRP A 165 -11.48 -23.42 -30.31
N LEU A 166 -11.64 -22.17 -29.86
CA LEU A 166 -11.45 -20.96 -30.66
C LEU A 166 -10.02 -20.90 -31.24
N VAL A 167 -9.01 -21.07 -30.37
CA VAL A 167 -7.60 -21.04 -30.76
C VAL A 167 -7.24 -22.20 -31.72
N GLN A 168 -7.83 -23.39 -31.55
CA GLN A 168 -7.60 -24.52 -32.42
C GLN A 168 -8.10 -24.32 -33.85
N ASN A 169 -9.21 -23.61 -34.02
CA ASN A 169 -9.91 -23.54 -35.31
C ASN A 169 -9.56 -22.25 -36.09
N LEU A 170 -9.20 -21.15 -35.40
CA LEU A 170 -8.85 -19.90 -36.07
C LEU A 170 -7.37 -19.86 -36.48
N THR A 171 -6.93 -20.83 -37.29
CA THR A 171 -5.50 -21.01 -37.67
C THR A 171 -4.92 -19.87 -38.52
N HIS A 172 -5.76 -19.08 -39.18
CA HIS A 172 -5.37 -17.95 -40.04
C HIS A 172 -5.54 -16.60 -39.38
N ILE A 173 -5.80 -16.59 -38.05
CA ILE A 173 -6.04 -15.35 -37.32
C ILE A 173 -4.76 -14.48 -37.28
N GLU A 174 -4.91 -13.22 -37.66
CA GLU A 174 -3.86 -12.22 -37.64
C GLU A 174 -4.05 -11.26 -36.44
N LYS A 175 -5.30 -11.00 -36.06
CA LYS A 175 -5.66 -10.15 -34.92
C LYS A 175 -6.72 -10.81 -34.07
N LEU A 176 -6.42 -10.99 -32.79
CA LEU A 176 -7.33 -11.55 -31.78
C LEU A 176 -7.40 -10.62 -30.57
N HIS A 177 -8.52 -9.93 -30.41
CA HIS A 177 -8.79 -9.03 -29.32
C HIS A 177 -10.01 -9.48 -28.52
N LEU A 178 -9.80 -9.78 -27.23
CA LEU A 178 -10.82 -10.24 -26.29
C LEU A 178 -10.79 -9.41 -25.00
N ASP A 179 -10.39 -8.16 -25.05
CA ASP A 179 -10.25 -7.31 -23.87
C ASP A 179 -11.56 -7.24 -23.07
N ASN A 180 -11.49 -7.26 -21.76
CA ASN A 180 -12.63 -7.26 -20.84
C ASN A 180 -13.61 -8.46 -21.03
N VAL A 181 -13.20 -9.55 -21.66
CA VAL A 181 -13.96 -10.79 -21.69
C VAL A 181 -13.56 -11.66 -20.50
N GLU A 182 -14.52 -12.17 -19.72
CA GLU A 182 -14.24 -13.07 -18.61
C GLU A 182 -13.81 -14.44 -19.12
N LEU A 183 -12.51 -14.71 -19.05
CA LEU A 183 -11.92 -16.00 -19.40
C LEU A 183 -11.73 -16.89 -18.17
N SER A 184 -11.26 -16.33 -17.06
CA SER A 184 -10.96 -17.02 -15.79
C SER A 184 -10.22 -18.37 -15.99
N ALA A 185 -9.28 -18.39 -16.93
CA ALA A 185 -8.61 -19.58 -17.45
C ALA A 185 -7.16 -19.30 -17.80
N ALA A 186 -6.36 -20.35 -17.99
CA ALA A 186 -5.04 -20.25 -18.58
C ALA A 186 -5.12 -20.09 -20.11
N ILE A 187 -4.18 -19.36 -20.70
CA ILE A 187 -4.03 -19.30 -22.15
C ILE A 187 -3.54 -20.66 -22.63
N PRO A 188 -4.20 -21.28 -23.65
CA PRO A 188 -3.77 -22.57 -24.20
C PRO A 188 -2.35 -22.48 -24.80
N GLU A 189 -1.48 -23.46 -24.52
CA GLU A 189 -0.15 -23.55 -25.11
C GLU A 189 -0.14 -23.52 -26.64
N MET A 190 -1.18 -24.04 -27.28
CA MET A 190 -1.35 -24.02 -28.73
C MET A 190 -1.55 -22.63 -29.33
N ALA A 191 -1.82 -21.60 -28.52
CA ALA A 191 -1.84 -20.22 -29.01
C ALA A 191 -0.47 -19.82 -29.63
N ALA A 192 0.62 -20.44 -29.20
CA ALA A 192 1.94 -20.29 -29.78
C ALA A 192 2.06 -20.84 -31.22
N ASN A 193 1.07 -21.61 -31.73
CA ASN A 193 1.05 -22.15 -33.09
C ASN A 193 0.36 -21.23 -34.09
N LEU A 194 -0.22 -20.11 -33.65
CA LEU A 194 -0.89 -19.14 -34.51
C LEU A 194 0.14 -18.29 -35.28
N SER A 195 0.82 -18.90 -36.24
CA SER A 195 1.96 -18.28 -36.95
C SER A 195 1.63 -16.98 -37.72
N SER A 196 0.37 -16.78 -38.08
CA SER A 196 -0.13 -15.54 -38.72
C SER A 196 -0.37 -14.40 -37.75
N LEU A 197 -0.39 -14.66 -36.44
CA LEU A 197 -0.81 -13.71 -35.43
C LEU A 197 0.15 -12.51 -35.36
N SER A 198 -0.38 -11.31 -35.60
CA SER A 198 0.32 -10.03 -35.53
C SER A 198 -0.08 -9.19 -34.33
N SER A 199 -1.32 -9.41 -33.82
CA SER A 199 -1.87 -8.67 -32.69
C SER A 199 -2.68 -9.57 -31.76
N LEU A 200 -2.28 -9.62 -30.49
CA LEU A 200 -2.97 -10.32 -29.42
C LEU A 200 -3.27 -9.37 -28.27
N SER A 201 -4.55 -9.18 -27.97
CA SER A 201 -5.00 -8.42 -26.81
C SER A 201 -5.96 -9.24 -25.95
N LEU A 202 -5.55 -9.45 -24.70
CA LEU A 202 -6.30 -10.16 -23.66
C LEU A 202 -6.29 -9.33 -22.37
N TYR A 203 -6.41 -8.01 -22.50
CA TYR A 203 -6.38 -7.07 -21.39
C TYR A 203 -7.59 -7.29 -20.47
N ASN A 204 -7.35 -7.34 -19.16
CA ASN A 204 -8.40 -7.47 -18.15
C ASN A 204 -9.36 -8.65 -18.39
N CYS A 205 -8.82 -9.84 -18.63
CA CYS A 205 -9.61 -11.06 -18.91
C CYS A 205 -9.72 -12.03 -17.73
N GLY A 206 -9.07 -11.75 -16.58
CA GLY A 206 -9.01 -12.68 -15.46
C GLY A 206 -8.20 -13.94 -15.77
N LEU A 207 -7.15 -13.81 -16.57
CA LEU A 207 -6.26 -14.91 -16.93
C LEU A 207 -5.53 -15.46 -15.71
N LEU A 208 -5.36 -16.79 -15.68
CA LEU A 208 -4.74 -17.54 -14.59
C LEU A 208 -3.53 -18.35 -15.10
N GLY A 209 -2.64 -18.71 -14.18
CA GLY A 209 -1.56 -19.65 -14.43
C GLY A 209 -0.44 -19.08 -15.32
N LYS A 210 0.26 -19.97 -16.05
CA LYS A 210 1.45 -19.60 -16.80
C LYS A 210 1.14 -19.08 -18.21
N PHE A 211 1.83 -18.02 -18.61
CA PHE A 211 1.79 -17.50 -19.97
C PHE A 211 2.59 -18.44 -20.91
N PRO A 212 2.03 -18.83 -22.07
CA PRO A 212 2.72 -19.68 -23.05
C PRO A 212 3.92 -18.93 -23.67
N MET A 213 5.13 -19.37 -23.36
CA MET A 213 6.36 -18.68 -23.78
C MET A 213 6.55 -18.65 -25.30
N GLY A 214 6.05 -19.65 -26.03
CA GLY A 214 6.12 -19.71 -27.48
C GLY A 214 5.42 -18.56 -28.22
N ILE A 215 4.54 -17.81 -27.54
CA ILE A 215 3.89 -16.63 -28.12
C ILE A 215 4.96 -15.55 -28.42
N PHE A 216 6.00 -15.41 -27.61
CA PHE A 216 7.10 -14.47 -27.87
C PHE A 216 7.95 -14.86 -29.10
N GLU A 217 7.84 -16.09 -29.57
CA GLU A 217 8.58 -16.61 -30.74
C GLU A 217 7.81 -16.41 -32.06
N LEU A 218 6.58 -15.91 -32.01
CA LEU A 218 5.77 -15.64 -33.21
C LEU A 218 6.40 -14.55 -34.08
N GLN A 219 6.77 -14.89 -35.29
CA GLN A 219 7.56 -14.04 -36.20
C GLN A 219 6.81 -12.78 -36.67
N ASN A 220 5.48 -12.79 -36.64
CA ASN A 220 4.64 -11.68 -37.11
C ASN A 220 4.09 -10.83 -35.96
N LEU A 221 4.32 -11.18 -34.70
CA LEU A 221 3.71 -10.54 -33.56
C LEU A 221 4.27 -9.12 -33.35
N GLN A 222 3.42 -8.12 -33.53
CA GLN A 222 3.72 -6.70 -33.37
C GLN A 222 3.13 -6.12 -32.09
N PHE A 223 1.96 -6.63 -31.68
CA PHE A 223 1.21 -6.13 -30.52
C PHE A 223 0.88 -7.26 -29.56
N LEU A 224 1.34 -7.16 -28.33
CA LEU A 224 1.01 -8.07 -27.25
C LEU A 224 0.54 -7.27 -26.03
N ASN A 225 -0.72 -7.46 -25.66
CA ASN A 225 -1.30 -6.88 -24.45
C ASN A 225 -2.00 -7.97 -23.62
N VAL A 226 -1.45 -8.28 -22.47
CA VAL A 226 -2.04 -9.19 -21.46
C VAL A 226 -2.15 -8.49 -20.10
N GLY A 227 -2.16 -7.18 -20.08
CA GLY A 227 -2.23 -6.38 -18.86
C GLY A 227 -3.51 -6.62 -18.05
N VAL A 228 -3.47 -6.25 -16.76
CA VAL A 228 -4.57 -6.35 -15.79
C VAL A 228 -5.10 -7.78 -15.64
N ASN A 229 -4.17 -8.73 -15.57
CA ASN A 229 -4.44 -10.13 -15.24
C ASN A 229 -3.59 -10.53 -14.03
N GLU A 230 -4.08 -10.21 -12.83
CA GLU A 230 -3.33 -10.26 -11.56
C GLU A 230 -2.86 -11.67 -11.17
N GLU A 231 -3.41 -12.75 -11.75
CA GLU A 231 -3.02 -14.12 -11.50
C GLU A 231 -2.21 -14.75 -12.65
N LEU A 232 -1.90 -13.97 -13.69
CA LEU A 232 -1.09 -14.44 -14.82
C LEU A 232 0.40 -14.40 -14.49
N VAL A 233 1.06 -15.55 -14.51
CA VAL A 233 2.50 -15.70 -14.20
C VAL A 233 3.28 -15.91 -15.49
N GLY A 234 4.44 -15.26 -15.60
CA GLY A 234 5.33 -15.45 -16.75
C GLY A 234 6.73 -14.90 -16.48
N HIS A 235 7.58 -14.99 -17.47
CA HIS A 235 8.89 -14.33 -17.52
C HIS A 235 9.20 -13.93 -18.96
N LEU A 236 10.10 -13.00 -19.18
CA LEU A 236 10.55 -12.64 -20.53
C LEU A 236 11.64 -13.60 -20.99
N PRO A 237 11.58 -14.11 -22.24
CA PRO A 237 12.63 -14.93 -22.82
C PRO A 237 13.81 -14.08 -23.30
N GLU A 238 14.89 -14.73 -23.74
CA GLU A 238 15.88 -14.06 -24.58
C GLU A 238 15.26 -13.75 -25.97
N PHE A 239 15.35 -12.50 -26.39
CA PHE A 239 14.78 -12.02 -27.64
C PHE A 239 15.79 -12.11 -28.79
N HIS A 240 15.33 -12.60 -29.95
CA HIS A 240 16.14 -12.69 -31.14
C HIS A 240 16.14 -11.38 -31.95
N TRP A 241 17.19 -11.16 -32.72
CA TRP A 241 17.25 -10.08 -33.68
C TRP A 241 16.14 -10.24 -34.73
N GLY A 242 15.43 -9.15 -35.04
CA GLY A 242 14.39 -9.16 -36.08
C GLY A 242 12.95 -9.39 -35.59
N SER A 243 12.73 -9.49 -34.28
CA SER A 243 11.34 -9.48 -33.76
C SER A 243 10.63 -8.19 -34.16
N PRO A 244 9.43 -8.26 -34.77
CA PRO A 244 8.66 -7.09 -35.21
C PRO A 244 7.88 -6.43 -34.07
N LEU A 245 8.03 -6.87 -32.82
CA LEU A 245 7.24 -6.44 -31.68
C LEU A 245 7.37 -4.93 -31.47
N GLU A 246 6.22 -4.24 -31.53
CA GLU A 246 6.09 -2.80 -31.33
C GLU A 246 5.51 -2.42 -29.97
N PHE A 247 4.60 -3.26 -29.45
CA PHE A 247 3.95 -3.04 -28.15
C PHE A 247 4.05 -4.29 -27.29
N LEU A 248 4.62 -4.14 -26.09
CA LEU A 248 4.69 -5.17 -25.06
C LEU A 248 4.09 -4.63 -23.76
N LEU A 249 2.85 -5.01 -23.49
CA LEU A 249 2.02 -4.50 -22.40
C LEU A 249 1.66 -5.63 -21.44
N LEU A 250 2.31 -5.69 -20.28
CA LEU A 250 2.20 -6.74 -19.27
C LEU A 250 1.75 -6.19 -17.91
N GLN A 251 1.38 -4.91 -17.83
CA GLN A 251 1.08 -4.21 -16.59
C GLN A 251 0.02 -4.92 -15.75
N HIS A 252 0.15 -4.87 -14.40
CA HIS A 252 -0.73 -5.54 -13.44
C HIS A 252 -0.85 -7.05 -13.67
N THR A 253 0.31 -7.73 -13.79
CA THR A 253 0.41 -9.19 -13.84
C THR A 253 1.43 -9.69 -12.80
N LYS A 254 1.52 -11.02 -12.64
CA LYS A 254 2.59 -11.67 -11.84
C LYS A 254 3.80 -12.08 -12.70
N PHE A 255 4.05 -11.41 -13.82
CA PHE A 255 5.30 -11.61 -14.55
C PHE A 255 6.49 -11.26 -13.66
N THR A 256 7.54 -12.10 -13.73
CA THR A 256 8.71 -12.02 -12.83
C THR A 256 10.00 -12.34 -13.56
N GLY A 257 11.13 -12.17 -12.90
CA GLY A 257 12.46 -12.43 -13.44
C GLY A 257 13.22 -11.16 -13.71
N GLU A 258 14.45 -11.29 -14.19
CA GLU A 258 15.26 -10.14 -14.66
C GLU A 258 14.83 -9.75 -16.09
N LEU A 259 15.00 -8.48 -16.44
CA LEU A 259 14.90 -8.07 -17.83
C LEU A 259 16.08 -8.66 -18.60
N PRO A 260 15.86 -9.50 -19.63
CA PRO A 260 16.96 -10.11 -20.35
C PRO A 260 17.79 -9.03 -21.09
N PRO A 261 19.12 -9.13 -21.11
CA PRO A 261 19.96 -8.20 -21.88
C PRO A 261 19.60 -8.11 -23.36
N SER A 262 19.01 -9.16 -23.94
CA SER A 262 18.50 -9.19 -25.30
C SER A 262 17.23 -8.37 -25.53
N ILE A 263 16.61 -7.78 -24.49
CA ILE A 263 15.50 -6.83 -24.65
C ILE A 263 15.86 -5.71 -25.63
N GLY A 264 17.14 -5.30 -25.65
CA GLY A 264 17.66 -4.31 -26.58
C GLY A 264 17.62 -4.72 -28.06
N ASN A 265 17.29 -5.98 -28.38
CA ASN A 265 17.14 -6.47 -29.76
C ASN A 265 15.77 -6.13 -30.36
N LEU A 266 14.81 -5.70 -29.54
CA LEU A 266 13.45 -5.33 -29.98
C LEU A 266 13.45 -3.92 -30.62
N HIS A 267 14.21 -3.72 -31.69
CA HIS A 267 14.40 -2.40 -32.33
C HIS A 267 13.11 -1.75 -32.87
N SER A 268 12.03 -2.52 -33.00
CA SER A 268 10.72 -2.00 -33.41
C SER A 268 9.87 -1.52 -32.23
N LEU A 269 10.29 -1.82 -31.00
CA LEU A 269 9.48 -1.54 -29.81
C LEU A 269 9.26 -0.03 -29.61
N THR A 270 8.00 0.35 -29.51
CA THR A 270 7.53 1.72 -29.28
C THR A 270 6.99 1.90 -27.86
N ALA A 271 6.45 0.81 -27.25
CA ALA A 271 5.96 0.82 -25.88
C ALA A 271 6.37 -0.46 -25.14
N LEU A 272 6.95 -0.28 -23.96
CA LEU A 272 7.17 -1.32 -22.97
C LEU A 272 6.48 -0.89 -21.67
N ASP A 273 5.42 -1.60 -21.29
CA ASP A 273 4.71 -1.35 -20.05
C ASP A 273 4.66 -2.62 -19.20
N ILE A 274 5.44 -2.62 -18.13
CA ILE A 274 5.54 -3.69 -17.13
C ILE A 274 5.26 -3.17 -15.72
N ILE A 275 4.43 -2.12 -15.63
CA ILE A 275 4.04 -1.50 -14.35
C ILE A 275 3.26 -2.51 -13.49
N TYR A 276 3.46 -2.50 -12.15
CA TYR A 276 2.82 -3.42 -11.20
C TYR A 276 3.00 -4.90 -11.57
N CYS A 277 4.24 -5.30 -11.84
CA CYS A 277 4.66 -6.69 -12.00
C CYS A 277 5.62 -7.11 -10.88
N ASN A 278 6.25 -8.29 -11.03
CA ASN A 278 7.22 -8.81 -10.07
C ASN A 278 8.63 -8.91 -10.67
N PHE A 279 8.98 -8.05 -11.63
CA PHE A 279 10.33 -8.03 -12.19
C PHE A 279 11.34 -7.55 -11.16
N TRP A 280 12.54 -8.09 -11.20
CA TRP A 280 13.65 -7.78 -10.29
C TRP A 280 14.98 -7.70 -11.04
N GLY A 281 16.05 -7.36 -10.34
CA GLY A 281 17.37 -7.24 -10.95
C GLY A 281 17.71 -5.81 -11.38
N PRO A 282 18.91 -5.58 -11.93
CA PRO A 282 19.29 -4.29 -12.48
C PRO A 282 18.64 -4.04 -13.83
N ILE A 283 18.37 -2.78 -14.16
CA ILE A 283 17.93 -2.41 -15.51
C ILE A 283 19.09 -2.61 -16.49
N PRO A 284 18.95 -3.43 -17.55
CA PRO A 284 20.04 -3.70 -18.48
C PRO A 284 20.35 -2.47 -19.34
N SER A 285 21.64 -2.18 -19.54
CA SER A 285 22.08 -1.05 -20.37
C SER A 285 21.66 -1.17 -21.83
N SER A 286 21.41 -2.38 -22.32
CA SER A 286 20.89 -2.64 -23.67
C SER A 286 19.50 -2.05 -23.93
N LEU A 287 18.75 -1.74 -22.88
CA LEU A 287 17.46 -1.03 -23.01
C LEU A 287 17.62 0.31 -23.77
N GLY A 288 18.79 0.96 -23.64
CA GLY A 288 19.14 2.17 -24.40
C GLY A 288 19.25 1.97 -25.93
N ASN A 289 19.17 0.74 -26.45
CA ASN A 289 19.18 0.44 -27.88
C ASN A 289 17.77 0.58 -28.52
N LEU A 290 16.72 0.72 -27.73
CA LEU A 290 15.32 0.81 -28.20
C LEU A 290 15.02 2.20 -28.78
N SER A 291 15.63 2.55 -29.90
CA SER A 291 15.59 3.92 -30.45
C SER A 291 14.20 4.41 -30.89
N LYS A 292 13.19 3.54 -30.99
CA LYS A 292 11.81 3.88 -31.34
C LYS A 292 10.91 4.07 -30.13
N ILE A 293 11.36 3.69 -28.93
CA ILE A 293 10.52 3.68 -27.75
C ILE A 293 10.00 5.10 -27.39
N THR A 294 8.72 5.19 -27.08
CA THR A 294 8.03 6.41 -26.67
C THR A 294 7.47 6.31 -25.27
N LEU A 295 7.11 5.08 -24.85
CA LEU A 295 6.60 4.78 -23.50
C LEU A 295 7.48 3.70 -22.84
N LEU A 296 7.96 3.99 -21.64
CA LEU A 296 8.72 3.06 -20.79
C LEU A 296 8.16 3.07 -19.37
N GLY A 297 7.34 2.07 -19.06
CA GLY A 297 6.69 1.88 -17.77
C GLY A 297 7.37 0.75 -16.96
N LEU A 298 8.13 1.11 -15.92
CA LEU A 298 8.87 0.17 -15.04
C LEU A 298 8.41 0.27 -13.57
N ARG A 299 7.38 1.02 -13.29
CA ARG A 299 6.90 1.37 -11.96
C ARG A 299 6.38 0.15 -11.19
N ASP A 300 6.52 0.18 -9.84
CA ASP A 300 5.97 -0.81 -8.90
C ASP A 300 6.40 -2.25 -9.26
N ASN A 301 7.73 -2.45 -9.27
CA ASN A 301 8.44 -3.70 -9.44
C ASN A 301 9.49 -3.85 -8.31
N ASN A 302 10.42 -4.80 -8.45
CA ASN A 302 11.50 -5.06 -7.50
C ASN A 302 12.89 -4.78 -8.10
N PHE A 303 12.99 -3.81 -9.03
CA PHE A 303 14.26 -3.41 -9.61
C PHE A 303 15.20 -2.80 -8.56
N PHE A 304 16.49 -2.98 -8.73
CA PHE A 304 17.52 -2.39 -7.87
C PHE A 304 18.69 -1.82 -8.69
N GLY A 305 19.58 -1.09 -8.00
CA GLY A 305 20.73 -0.44 -8.64
C GLY A 305 20.42 0.96 -9.15
N GLN A 306 21.02 1.36 -10.26
CA GLN A 306 20.94 2.71 -10.81
C GLN A 306 20.36 2.73 -12.23
N ILE A 307 19.87 3.88 -12.67
CA ILE A 307 19.44 4.09 -14.07
C ILE A 307 20.67 4.02 -14.98
N PRO A 308 20.68 3.13 -15.99
CA PRO A 308 21.77 3.08 -16.97
C PRO A 308 21.87 4.39 -17.76
N SER A 309 23.07 4.95 -17.88
CA SER A 309 23.32 6.15 -18.68
C SER A 309 22.96 6.00 -20.17
N SER A 310 22.91 4.76 -20.68
CA SER A 310 22.47 4.44 -22.03
C SER A 310 21.03 4.86 -22.35
N LEU A 311 20.16 5.04 -21.32
CA LEU A 311 18.81 5.56 -21.53
C LEU A 311 18.81 6.98 -22.13
N ALA A 312 19.94 7.71 -22.07
CA ALA A 312 20.12 8.98 -22.79
C ALA A 312 19.93 8.86 -24.31
N ASN A 313 20.07 7.65 -24.88
CA ASN A 313 19.88 7.39 -26.32
C ASN A 313 18.40 7.35 -26.74
N LEU A 314 17.46 7.26 -25.79
CA LEU A 314 16.02 7.10 -26.04
C LEU A 314 15.36 8.44 -26.38
N THR A 315 15.82 9.13 -27.43
CA THR A 315 15.44 10.52 -27.77
C THR A 315 13.98 10.69 -28.23
N LYS A 316 13.20 9.61 -28.38
CA LYS A 316 11.78 9.65 -28.71
C LYS A 316 10.86 9.46 -27.48
N LEU A 317 11.43 9.24 -26.31
CA LEU A 317 10.68 8.96 -25.11
C LEU A 317 9.79 10.16 -24.74
N THR A 318 8.50 9.87 -24.54
CA THR A 318 7.48 10.85 -24.17
C THR A 318 6.89 10.58 -22.79
N SER A 319 6.91 9.30 -22.34
CA SER A 319 6.48 8.88 -21.01
C SER A 319 7.52 7.94 -20.40
N PHE A 320 7.94 8.26 -19.16
CA PHE A 320 8.85 7.43 -18.37
C PHE A 320 8.39 7.38 -16.92
N THR A 321 8.20 6.16 -16.41
CA THR A 321 7.81 5.91 -15.02
C THR A 321 8.63 4.77 -14.42
N ILE A 322 9.25 4.99 -13.25
CA ILE A 322 10.09 3.99 -12.57
C ILE A 322 9.84 3.89 -11.06
N SER A 323 8.91 4.66 -10.55
CA SER A 323 8.59 4.75 -9.13
C SER A 323 8.21 3.41 -8.50
N GLY A 324 8.32 3.30 -7.15
CA GLY A 324 7.88 2.09 -6.43
C GLY A 324 8.82 0.90 -6.52
N ASN A 325 10.10 1.13 -6.83
CA ASN A 325 11.17 0.14 -6.75
C ASN A 325 12.03 0.46 -5.52
N ASP A 326 11.83 -0.24 -4.41
CA ASP A 326 12.33 0.16 -3.08
C ASP A 326 13.86 0.18 -2.94
N HIS A 327 14.59 -0.57 -3.78
CA HIS A 327 16.05 -0.64 -3.77
C HIS A 327 16.72 0.09 -4.94
N PHE A 328 15.96 0.94 -5.62
CA PHE A 328 16.42 1.64 -6.82
C PHE A 328 16.86 3.07 -6.50
N SER A 329 17.95 3.54 -7.12
CA SER A 329 18.46 4.90 -6.95
C SER A 329 18.58 5.65 -8.28
N CYS A 330 18.05 6.87 -8.31
CA CYS A 330 18.17 7.81 -9.42
C CYS A 330 19.14 8.95 -9.06
N GLU A 331 20.32 8.65 -8.51
CA GLU A 331 21.26 9.67 -8.01
C GLU A 331 21.63 10.73 -9.06
N SER A 332 21.65 10.34 -10.33
CA SER A 332 21.94 11.26 -11.44
C SER A 332 20.79 11.26 -12.45
N LEU A 333 20.21 12.43 -12.70
CA LEU A 333 19.25 12.67 -13.75
C LEU A 333 19.87 13.22 -15.05
N SER A 334 21.20 13.22 -15.18
CA SER A 334 21.92 13.79 -16.34
C SER A 334 21.58 13.12 -17.67
N TRP A 335 21.14 11.85 -17.66
CA TRP A 335 20.68 11.14 -18.84
C TRP A 335 19.43 11.78 -19.48
N LEU A 336 18.64 12.55 -18.70
CA LEU A 336 17.46 13.29 -19.18
C LEU A 336 17.81 14.57 -19.94
N GLU A 337 19.00 15.14 -19.78
CA GLU A 337 19.32 16.52 -20.19
C GLU A 337 18.94 16.85 -21.63
N ASN A 338 19.08 15.87 -22.53
CA ASN A 338 18.82 16.04 -23.97
C ASN A 338 17.42 15.54 -24.41
N GLN A 339 16.58 15.10 -23.50
CA GLN A 339 15.30 14.46 -23.80
C GLN A 339 14.13 15.43 -23.65
N THR A 340 13.96 16.37 -24.55
CA THR A 340 13.00 17.47 -24.42
C THR A 340 11.58 17.13 -24.87
N LYS A 341 11.28 15.88 -25.25
CA LYS A 341 9.97 15.45 -25.76
C LYS A 341 9.03 14.89 -24.71
N PHE A 342 9.42 14.85 -23.46
CA PHE A 342 8.58 14.33 -22.41
C PHE A 342 7.25 15.05 -22.32
N LEU A 343 6.18 14.27 -22.32
CA LEU A 343 4.84 14.67 -21.92
C LEU A 343 4.60 14.33 -20.46
N GLU A 344 5.20 13.22 -20.00
CA GLU A 344 5.02 12.69 -18.65
C GLU A 344 6.38 12.22 -18.09
N LEU A 345 6.72 12.72 -16.89
CA LEU A 345 7.90 12.31 -16.13
C LEU A 345 7.50 11.99 -14.69
N VAL A 346 7.56 10.71 -14.31
CA VAL A 346 7.19 10.23 -12.97
C VAL A 346 8.36 9.49 -12.33
N LEU A 347 8.98 10.14 -11.33
CA LEU A 347 10.16 9.67 -10.60
C LEU A 347 9.86 9.66 -9.09
N LYS A 348 8.92 8.82 -8.67
CA LYS A 348 8.46 8.72 -7.29
C LYS A 348 9.28 7.69 -6.51
N LYS A 349 9.73 8.03 -5.26
CA LYS A 349 10.55 7.14 -4.40
C LYS A 349 11.84 6.66 -5.09
N CYS A 350 12.54 7.53 -5.76
CA CYS A 350 13.77 7.22 -6.51
C CYS A 350 15.04 7.66 -5.78
N ASN A 351 14.98 8.02 -4.50
CA ASN A 351 16.12 8.52 -3.71
C ASN A 351 16.83 9.74 -4.34
N ILE A 352 16.11 10.54 -5.13
CA ILE A 352 16.66 11.73 -5.77
C ILE A 352 16.93 12.78 -4.69
N SER A 353 18.13 13.36 -4.67
CA SER A 353 18.53 14.37 -3.71
C SER A 353 19.06 15.65 -4.40
N GLY A 354 19.21 16.72 -3.63
CA GLY A 354 19.65 18.00 -4.17
C GLY A 354 18.51 18.90 -4.62
N GLU A 355 18.76 19.83 -5.53
CA GLU A 355 17.74 20.72 -6.10
C GLU A 355 17.11 20.12 -7.36
N ILE A 356 15.92 20.62 -7.76
CA ILE A 356 15.32 20.24 -9.05
C ILE A 356 16.26 20.69 -10.18
N PRO A 357 16.70 19.74 -11.05
CA PRO A 357 17.70 20.06 -12.08
C PRO A 357 17.23 21.13 -13.06
N GLN A 358 18.10 22.13 -13.29
CA GLN A 358 17.76 23.30 -14.12
C GLN A 358 17.47 22.96 -15.58
N PHE A 359 17.99 21.85 -16.13
CA PHE A 359 17.71 21.46 -17.52
C PHE A 359 16.22 21.10 -17.76
N LEU A 360 15.46 20.74 -16.72
CA LEU A 360 14.03 20.46 -16.83
C LEU A 360 13.22 21.68 -17.32
N LYS A 361 13.73 22.89 -17.21
CA LYS A 361 13.11 24.10 -17.79
C LYS A 361 12.89 24.03 -19.31
N ASN A 362 13.64 23.13 -19.99
CA ASN A 362 13.55 22.93 -21.43
C ASN A 362 12.44 21.94 -21.85
N PHE A 363 11.79 21.29 -20.91
CA PHE A 363 10.75 20.27 -21.17
C PHE A 363 9.39 20.94 -21.41
N THR A 364 9.32 21.86 -22.33
CA THR A 364 8.16 22.71 -22.59
C THR A 364 6.89 21.97 -23.04
N GLN A 365 7.01 20.69 -23.42
CA GLN A 365 5.87 19.85 -23.77
C GLN A 365 5.28 19.11 -22.55
N LEU A 366 5.93 19.20 -21.39
CA LEU A 366 5.57 18.41 -20.20
C LEU A 366 4.17 18.80 -19.71
N ASN A 367 3.32 17.79 -19.61
CA ASN A 367 1.97 17.88 -19.05
C ASN A 367 1.97 17.43 -17.59
N GLN A 368 2.80 16.43 -17.24
CA GLN A 368 2.84 15.83 -15.93
C GLN A 368 4.27 15.73 -15.39
N LEU A 369 4.51 16.31 -14.22
CA LEU A 369 5.77 16.20 -13.46
C LEU A 369 5.48 15.70 -12.06
N GLN A 370 5.93 14.47 -11.75
CA GLN A 370 5.82 13.88 -10.41
C GLN A 370 7.21 13.50 -9.88
N LEU A 371 7.65 14.18 -8.82
CA LEU A 371 8.90 13.92 -8.10
C LEU A 371 8.65 13.56 -6.63
N THR A 372 7.50 12.97 -6.36
CA THR A 372 6.95 12.60 -5.05
C THR A 372 7.88 11.68 -4.25
N ARG A 373 7.98 11.89 -2.92
CA ARG A 373 8.70 11.01 -1.96
C ARG A 373 10.16 10.79 -2.34
N ASN A 374 10.89 11.89 -2.51
CA ASN A 374 12.33 11.91 -2.72
C ASN A 374 13.01 12.74 -1.60
N TYR A 375 14.29 13.06 -1.75
CA TYR A 375 15.07 13.92 -0.84
C TYR A 375 15.45 15.23 -1.53
N LEU A 376 14.57 15.73 -2.41
CA LEU A 376 14.77 17.00 -3.09
C LEU A 376 14.66 18.16 -2.11
N ARG A 377 15.58 19.11 -2.19
CA ARG A 377 15.70 20.24 -1.26
C ARG A 377 15.88 21.56 -2.02
N GLY A 378 15.99 22.65 -1.28
CA GLY A 378 16.08 23.99 -1.85
C GLY A 378 14.71 24.61 -2.03
N GLN A 379 14.65 25.75 -2.73
CA GLN A 379 13.38 26.38 -3.07
C GLN A 379 12.79 25.80 -4.35
N ILE A 380 11.48 25.76 -4.47
CA ILE A 380 10.82 25.42 -5.72
C ILE A 380 11.18 26.50 -6.74
N PRO A 381 11.83 26.15 -7.87
CA PRO A 381 12.40 27.14 -8.77
C PRO A 381 11.34 27.84 -9.60
N HIS A 382 11.50 29.17 -9.75
CA HIS A 382 10.57 30.01 -10.54
C HIS A 382 10.50 29.64 -12.03
N TRP A 383 11.56 29.03 -12.60
CA TRP A 383 11.55 28.62 -14.01
C TRP A 383 10.53 27.50 -14.32
N LEU A 384 9.92 26.87 -13.31
CA LEU A 384 8.80 25.95 -13.54
C LEU A 384 7.65 26.60 -14.34
N THR A 385 7.49 27.92 -14.26
CA THR A 385 6.52 28.68 -15.08
C THR A 385 6.75 28.57 -16.58
N ASN A 386 7.96 28.17 -17.01
CA ASN A 386 8.24 27.91 -18.42
C ASN A 386 7.53 26.67 -18.97
N LEU A 387 7.08 25.78 -18.09
CA LEU A 387 6.37 24.55 -18.45
C LEU A 387 4.87 24.84 -18.64
N THR A 388 4.54 25.65 -19.61
CA THR A 388 3.19 26.23 -19.80
C THR A 388 2.10 25.20 -20.12
N ARG A 389 2.46 23.97 -20.50
CA ARG A 389 1.53 22.85 -20.73
C ARG A 389 1.26 22.00 -19.49
N LEU A 390 1.95 22.30 -18.38
CA LEU A 390 1.86 21.50 -17.18
C LEU A 390 0.44 21.54 -16.61
N ALA A 391 -0.17 20.35 -16.50
CA ALA A 391 -1.46 20.13 -15.89
C ALA A 391 -1.32 19.50 -14.49
N ASN A 392 -0.33 18.62 -14.30
CA ASN A 392 -0.09 17.93 -13.04
C ASN A 392 1.30 18.21 -12.49
N LEU A 393 1.36 18.80 -11.30
CA LEU A 393 2.60 19.03 -10.55
C LEU A 393 2.52 18.38 -9.16
N ALA A 394 3.29 17.31 -8.93
CA ALA A 394 3.40 16.64 -7.65
C ALA A 394 4.86 16.66 -7.16
N LEU A 395 5.10 17.41 -6.08
CA LEU A 395 6.40 17.57 -5.41
C LEU A 395 6.30 17.15 -3.93
N ASP A 396 5.27 16.41 -3.56
CA ASP A 396 4.94 16.02 -2.21
C ASP A 396 6.00 15.12 -1.57
N TYR A 397 6.09 15.16 -0.23
CA TYR A 397 7.02 14.38 0.59
C TYR A 397 8.48 14.50 0.10
N ASN A 398 8.99 15.73 0.10
CA ASN A 398 10.38 16.09 -0.16
C ASN A 398 10.91 16.99 0.97
N GLU A 399 12.09 17.60 0.79
CA GLU A 399 12.70 18.52 1.74
C GLU A 399 12.72 19.97 1.21
N PHE A 400 11.74 20.34 0.36
CA PHE A 400 11.66 21.74 -0.14
C PHE A 400 11.36 22.70 0.98
N HIS A 401 11.99 23.87 0.93
CA HIS A 401 11.84 24.92 1.94
C HIS A 401 11.65 26.29 1.30
N GLY A 402 11.37 27.30 2.13
CA GLY A 402 11.15 28.68 1.68
C GLY A 402 9.67 29.01 1.47
N PRO A 403 9.34 30.16 0.88
CA PRO A 403 7.97 30.60 0.73
C PRO A 403 7.21 29.82 -0.34
N PHE A 404 5.87 29.87 -0.27
CA PHE A 404 5.01 29.33 -1.33
C PHE A 404 5.37 30.00 -2.68
N PRO A 405 5.64 29.22 -3.74
CA PRO A 405 6.06 29.76 -5.04
C PRO A 405 4.86 30.32 -5.82
N HIS A 406 4.42 31.52 -5.49
CA HIS A 406 3.22 32.16 -6.06
C HIS A 406 3.19 32.17 -7.59
N GLN A 407 4.36 32.17 -8.24
CA GLN A 407 4.48 32.16 -9.70
C GLN A 407 3.90 30.88 -10.33
N ILE A 408 3.84 29.76 -9.61
CA ILE A 408 3.20 28.52 -10.11
C ILE A 408 1.73 28.78 -10.50
N LEU A 409 1.08 29.73 -9.85
CA LEU A 409 -0.31 30.11 -10.17
C LEU A 409 -0.46 30.84 -11.50
N GLU A 410 0.65 31.14 -12.20
CA GLU A 410 0.65 31.65 -13.58
C GLU A 410 0.46 30.54 -14.63
N LEU A 411 0.62 29.26 -14.22
CA LEU A 411 0.41 28.09 -15.07
C LEU A 411 -1.08 27.81 -15.23
N VAL A 412 -1.71 28.45 -16.20
CA VAL A 412 -3.18 28.46 -16.40
C VAL A 412 -3.77 27.07 -16.70
N ASN A 413 -2.96 26.13 -17.19
CA ASN A 413 -3.39 24.76 -17.52
C ASN A 413 -3.32 23.80 -16.32
N LEU A 414 -2.87 24.26 -15.14
CA LEU A 414 -2.79 23.39 -13.97
C LEU A 414 -4.17 22.90 -13.53
N GLU A 415 -4.25 21.59 -13.43
CA GLU A 415 -5.40 20.84 -12.92
C GLU A 415 -5.15 20.33 -11.51
N VAL A 416 -3.91 19.92 -11.21
CA VAL A 416 -3.53 19.34 -9.92
C VAL A 416 -2.19 19.91 -9.45
N ILE A 417 -2.15 20.35 -8.18
CA ILE A 417 -0.91 20.72 -7.46
C ILE A 417 -0.85 19.94 -6.15
N ASP A 418 0.25 19.24 -5.92
CA ASP A 418 0.53 18.62 -4.64
C ASP A 418 1.93 19.00 -4.11
N LEU A 419 1.94 19.72 -3.01
CA LEU A 419 3.13 20.14 -2.28
C LEU A 419 3.17 19.58 -0.85
N THR A 420 2.33 18.59 -0.54
CA THR A 420 2.20 17.98 0.79
C THR A 420 3.53 17.50 1.36
N GLY A 421 3.71 17.61 2.68
CA GLY A 421 4.85 16.98 3.36
C GLY A 421 6.21 17.55 2.96
N ASN A 422 6.34 18.87 3.01
CA ASN A 422 7.59 19.60 2.79
C ASN A 422 7.88 20.55 3.97
N HIS A 423 8.89 21.40 3.86
CA HIS A 423 9.26 22.44 4.83
C HIS A 423 8.96 23.85 4.26
N LEU A 424 7.97 23.96 3.41
CA LEU A 424 7.54 25.23 2.84
C LEU A 424 6.84 26.05 3.91
N SER A 425 6.97 27.36 3.86
CA SER A 425 6.48 28.24 4.93
C SER A 425 5.91 29.56 4.40
N GLY A 426 5.34 30.35 5.30
CA GLY A 426 4.83 31.69 4.97
C GLY A 426 3.32 31.73 4.82
N ILE A 427 2.84 32.80 4.20
CA ILE A 427 1.41 33.10 4.10
C ILE A 427 0.91 32.70 2.70
N VAL A 428 -0.14 31.88 2.66
CA VAL A 428 -0.81 31.47 1.41
C VAL A 428 -2.19 32.11 1.32
N ASN A 429 -2.44 32.81 0.21
CA ASN A 429 -3.73 33.40 -0.08
C ASN A 429 -4.55 32.46 -0.98
N LEU A 430 -5.56 31.81 -0.40
CA LEU A 430 -6.40 30.86 -1.12
C LEU A 430 -7.20 31.48 -2.27
N ASN A 431 -7.46 32.83 -2.21
CA ASN A 431 -8.17 33.50 -3.31
C ASN A 431 -7.43 33.37 -4.65
N SER A 432 -6.09 33.27 -4.64
CA SER A 432 -5.31 33.15 -5.87
C SER A 432 -5.55 31.83 -6.62
N PHE A 433 -5.91 30.76 -5.92
CA PHE A 433 -6.19 29.44 -6.54
C PHE A 433 -7.53 29.42 -7.29
N PHE A 434 -8.50 30.24 -6.89
CA PHE A 434 -9.79 30.35 -7.60
C PHE A 434 -9.67 30.97 -9.00
N ASN A 435 -8.53 31.60 -9.32
CA ASN A 435 -8.27 32.15 -10.63
C ASN A 435 -7.81 31.08 -11.65
N LEU A 436 -7.40 29.91 -11.22
CA LEU A 436 -6.96 28.82 -12.08
C LEU A 436 -8.18 28.08 -12.65
N GLN A 437 -8.48 28.35 -13.93
CA GLN A 437 -9.72 27.88 -14.57
C GLN A 437 -9.82 26.36 -14.72
N HIS A 438 -8.70 25.63 -14.75
CA HIS A 438 -8.65 24.17 -14.94
C HIS A 438 -8.37 23.41 -13.62
N MET A 439 -8.12 24.10 -12.51
CA MET A 439 -7.79 23.49 -11.23
C MET A 439 -8.92 22.60 -10.75
N LYS A 440 -8.62 21.31 -10.58
CA LYS A 440 -9.50 20.28 -10.02
C LYS A 440 -9.18 19.95 -8.57
N ALA A 441 -7.89 19.94 -8.24
CA ALA A 441 -7.45 19.55 -6.90
C ALA A 441 -6.13 20.21 -6.51
N PHE A 442 -5.98 20.56 -5.22
CA PHE A 442 -4.69 20.95 -4.71
C PHE A 442 -4.49 20.52 -3.25
N SER A 443 -3.22 20.25 -2.87
CA SER A 443 -2.82 20.00 -1.51
C SER A 443 -1.54 20.77 -1.16
N ILE A 444 -1.57 21.41 0.00
CA ILE A 444 -0.44 22.07 0.64
C ILE A 444 -0.26 21.58 2.08
N SER A 445 -0.85 20.44 2.38
CA SER A 445 -0.86 19.82 3.71
C SER A 445 0.56 19.56 4.24
N GLU A 446 0.72 19.43 5.55
CA GLU A 446 1.99 19.06 6.21
C GLU A 446 3.16 19.96 5.80
N ASN A 447 2.91 21.28 5.85
CA ASN A 447 3.91 22.34 5.68
C ASN A 447 3.75 23.39 6.80
N ASP A 448 4.63 24.39 6.84
CA ASP A 448 4.58 25.48 7.83
C ASP A 448 3.78 26.71 7.31
N PHE A 449 2.69 26.48 6.60
CA PHE A 449 1.87 27.54 6.03
C PHE A 449 0.89 28.14 7.04
N THR A 450 0.61 29.43 6.86
CA THR A 450 -0.52 30.13 7.46
C THR A 450 -1.46 30.59 6.36
N LEU A 451 -2.73 30.19 6.43
CA LEU A 451 -3.71 30.54 5.41
C LEU A 451 -4.38 31.88 5.71
N LEU A 452 -4.50 32.70 4.68
CA LEU A 452 -5.40 33.87 4.72
C LEU A 452 -6.82 33.41 4.41
N HIS A 453 -7.78 33.95 5.17
CA HIS A 453 -9.21 33.69 4.94
C HIS A 453 -9.63 34.08 3.53
N VAL A 454 -10.52 33.28 2.95
CA VAL A 454 -11.16 33.61 1.66
C VAL A 454 -12.15 34.73 1.89
N THR A 455 -11.89 35.89 1.30
CA THR A 455 -12.82 37.03 1.31
C THR A 455 -13.87 36.82 0.20
N ASN A 456 -15.14 37.14 0.47
CA ASN A 456 -16.25 37.03 -0.47
C ASN A 456 -16.55 35.59 -0.90
N ALA A 457 -16.52 34.64 0.03
CA ALA A 457 -16.97 33.27 -0.23
C ALA A 457 -18.43 33.26 -0.68
N ASN A 458 -18.71 32.74 -1.87
CA ASN A 458 -20.05 32.62 -2.42
C ASN A 458 -20.17 31.43 -3.38
N ALA A 459 -21.38 31.17 -3.89
CA ALA A 459 -21.66 30.03 -4.77
C ALA A 459 -20.97 30.11 -6.15
N THR A 460 -20.38 31.23 -6.51
CA THR A 460 -19.69 31.43 -7.81
C THR A 460 -18.20 31.04 -7.73
N LEU A 461 -17.69 30.67 -6.57
CA LEU A 461 -16.33 30.17 -6.43
C LEU A 461 -16.13 28.88 -7.24
N ARG A 462 -14.92 28.73 -7.77
CA ARG A 462 -14.51 27.49 -8.45
C ARG A 462 -14.73 26.28 -7.55
N LYS A 463 -15.26 25.21 -8.11
CA LYS A 463 -15.44 23.93 -7.41
C LYS A 463 -14.22 23.05 -7.62
N TRP A 464 -13.80 22.39 -6.55
CA TRP A 464 -12.68 21.47 -6.55
C TRP A 464 -13.16 20.06 -6.25
N SER A 465 -12.50 19.07 -6.83
CA SER A 465 -12.74 17.66 -6.50
C SER A 465 -11.88 17.19 -5.32
N GLY A 466 -10.70 17.80 -5.10
CA GLY A 466 -9.78 17.44 -4.03
C GLY A 466 -9.17 18.67 -3.33
N LEU A 467 -9.17 18.64 -1.99
CA LEU A 467 -8.64 19.72 -1.17
C LEU A 467 -7.85 19.21 0.02
N GLY A 468 -6.53 19.51 0.06
CA GLY A 468 -5.61 19.19 1.16
C GLY A 468 -5.10 20.43 1.87
N LEU A 469 -5.60 20.68 3.08
CA LEU A 469 -5.21 21.77 3.98
C LEU A 469 -4.81 21.23 5.36
N GLY A 470 -4.31 19.99 5.43
CA GLY A 470 -3.84 19.39 6.68
C GLY A 470 -2.60 20.12 7.21
N SER A 471 -2.50 20.25 8.53
CA SER A 471 -1.38 20.93 9.23
C SER A 471 -1.13 22.39 8.80
N CYS A 472 -2.17 23.08 8.29
CA CYS A 472 -2.10 24.48 7.84
C CYS A 472 -2.50 25.48 8.94
N ASN A 473 -2.44 25.07 10.20
CA ASN A 473 -2.69 25.94 11.37
C ASN A 473 -4.11 26.54 11.47
N LEU A 474 -5.08 25.89 10.81
CA LEU A 474 -6.50 26.29 10.85
C LEU A 474 -7.05 26.14 12.26
N ARG A 475 -7.90 27.09 12.67
CA ARG A 475 -8.57 27.10 13.99
C ARG A 475 -10.07 26.82 13.90
N GLU A 476 -10.65 27.00 12.74
CA GLU A 476 -12.07 26.81 12.45
C GLU A 476 -12.22 26.23 11.03
N PHE A 477 -13.39 25.70 10.73
CA PHE A 477 -13.72 25.24 9.37
C PHE A 477 -13.84 26.45 8.43
N PRO A 478 -13.09 26.49 7.32
CA PRO A 478 -13.15 27.60 6.37
C PRO A 478 -14.55 27.74 5.74
N ASP A 479 -15.14 28.95 5.79
CA ASP A 479 -16.49 29.19 5.31
C ASP A 479 -16.70 28.92 3.81
N PHE A 480 -15.67 29.06 2.99
CA PHE A 480 -15.77 28.79 1.54
C PHE A 480 -16.11 27.33 1.25
N LEU A 481 -15.82 26.41 2.18
CA LEU A 481 -16.19 24.98 2.04
C LEU A 481 -17.68 24.79 1.87
N ARG A 482 -18.52 25.66 2.39
CA ARG A 482 -19.99 25.60 2.24
C ARG A 482 -20.45 25.61 0.78
N TYR A 483 -19.60 26.12 -0.10
CA TYR A 483 -19.88 26.29 -1.52
C TYR A 483 -19.14 25.28 -2.40
N GLN A 484 -18.43 24.31 -1.80
CA GLN A 484 -17.74 23.22 -2.50
C GLN A 484 -18.65 21.99 -2.57
N ASP A 485 -19.39 21.81 -3.64
CA ASP A 485 -20.40 20.75 -3.81
C ASP A 485 -19.94 19.60 -4.73
N GLU A 486 -18.67 19.67 -5.23
CA GLU A 486 -18.07 18.66 -6.09
C GLU A 486 -16.89 17.91 -5.44
N LEU A 487 -16.60 18.16 -4.13
CA LEU A 487 -15.49 17.49 -3.45
C LEU A 487 -15.68 15.98 -3.41
N GLN A 488 -14.62 15.29 -3.78
CA GLN A 488 -14.45 13.85 -3.60
C GLN A 488 -13.53 13.56 -2.40
N GLY A 489 -12.52 14.43 -2.17
CA GLY A 489 -11.59 14.32 -1.06
C GLY A 489 -11.39 15.63 -0.30
N LEU A 490 -11.49 15.57 1.04
CA LEU A 490 -11.20 16.68 1.94
C LEU A 490 -10.27 16.24 3.06
N ASN A 491 -9.08 16.87 3.14
CA ASN A 491 -8.13 16.67 4.24
C ASN A 491 -7.93 17.96 5.02
N LEU A 492 -8.34 17.96 6.30
CA LEU A 492 -8.12 19.01 7.28
C LEU A 492 -7.37 18.50 8.52
N ALA A 493 -6.68 17.36 8.41
CA ALA A 493 -5.98 16.72 9.51
C ALA A 493 -4.86 17.59 10.10
N GLY A 494 -4.48 17.35 11.35
CA GLY A 494 -3.31 18.00 11.99
C GLY A 494 -3.47 19.49 12.24
N ASN A 495 -4.68 20.02 12.18
CA ASN A 495 -4.96 21.43 12.42
C ASN A 495 -5.26 21.72 13.90
N LYS A 496 -5.76 22.91 14.18
CA LYS A 496 -6.16 23.37 15.52
C LYS A 496 -7.65 23.66 15.57
N ILE A 497 -8.44 22.98 14.73
CA ILE A 497 -9.88 23.21 14.65
C ILE A 497 -10.54 22.72 15.96
N TYR A 498 -11.35 23.56 16.57
CA TYR A 498 -12.02 23.26 17.82
C TYR A 498 -13.53 23.42 17.70
N GLY A 499 -14.25 22.89 18.70
CA GLY A 499 -15.71 22.90 18.72
C GLY A 499 -16.33 21.63 18.10
N GLN A 500 -17.58 21.74 17.72
CA GLN A 500 -18.31 20.62 17.08
C GLN A 500 -18.09 20.64 15.56
N ILE A 501 -18.12 19.47 14.94
CA ILE A 501 -18.19 19.35 13.48
C ILE A 501 -19.60 19.86 13.08
N PRO A 502 -19.68 20.93 12.28
CA PRO A 502 -20.97 21.54 11.98
C PRO A 502 -21.80 20.70 11.01
N SER A 503 -23.10 20.72 11.16
CA SER A 503 -24.02 19.91 10.35
C SER A 503 -23.97 20.22 8.85
N TRP A 504 -23.60 21.44 8.46
CA TRP A 504 -23.45 21.80 7.06
C TRP A 504 -22.30 21.06 6.37
N LEU A 505 -21.25 20.65 7.11
CA LEU A 505 -20.12 19.91 6.55
C LEU A 505 -20.56 18.54 5.99
N TRP A 506 -21.59 17.93 6.57
CA TRP A 506 -22.18 16.66 6.09
C TRP A 506 -23.13 16.84 4.88
N ASN A 507 -23.42 18.07 4.50
CA ASN A 507 -24.26 18.39 3.35
C ASN A 507 -23.47 18.94 2.15
N ILE A 508 -22.22 19.32 2.34
CA ILE A 508 -21.34 19.67 1.21
C ILE A 508 -21.01 18.40 0.41
N SER A 509 -20.99 18.53 -0.91
CA SER A 509 -20.56 17.41 -1.78
C SER A 509 -21.21 16.08 -1.46
N LYS A 510 -22.48 16.10 -1.01
CA LYS A 510 -23.19 14.92 -0.50
C LYS A 510 -23.16 13.74 -1.48
N GLU A 511 -23.25 14.01 -2.77
CA GLU A 511 -23.30 13.00 -3.85
C GLU A 511 -21.91 12.62 -4.41
N THR A 512 -20.84 13.30 -3.97
CA THR A 512 -19.50 13.12 -4.55
C THR A 512 -18.42 12.75 -3.53
N LEU A 513 -18.61 13.11 -2.24
CA LEU A 513 -17.60 12.96 -1.22
C LEU A 513 -17.30 11.48 -0.93
N GLU A 514 -16.03 11.09 -1.11
CA GLU A 514 -15.53 9.74 -0.88
C GLU A 514 -14.61 9.66 0.33
N ILE A 515 -13.81 10.71 0.56
CA ILE A 515 -12.78 10.73 1.62
C ILE A 515 -12.93 12.00 2.46
N MET A 516 -12.99 11.84 3.78
CA MET A 516 -12.93 12.94 4.74
C MET A 516 -11.93 12.62 5.84
N ASP A 517 -10.89 13.44 5.95
CA ASP A 517 -9.86 13.34 6.98
C ASP A 517 -9.86 14.59 7.89
N LEU A 518 -10.23 14.39 9.15
CA LEU A 518 -10.26 15.39 10.22
C LEU A 518 -9.38 14.96 11.42
N ASP A 519 -8.45 14.02 11.21
CA ASP A 519 -7.57 13.51 12.26
C ASP A 519 -6.80 14.62 12.99
N PHE A 520 -6.45 14.38 14.24
CA PHE A 520 -5.55 15.22 15.04
C PHE A 520 -5.93 16.70 15.07
N ASN A 521 -7.19 16.97 15.44
CA ASN A 521 -7.73 18.28 15.73
C ASN A 521 -8.14 18.40 17.21
N PHE A 522 -8.90 19.42 17.57
CA PHE A 522 -9.47 19.61 18.91
C PHE A 522 -11.00 19.55 18.92
N LEU A 523 -11.56 18.75 18.01
CA LEU A 523 -13.01 18.60 17.85
C LEU A 523 -13.61 17.93 19.09
N THR A 524 -14.77 18.42 19.54
CA THR A 524 -15.40 17.97 20.78
C THR A 524 -16.72 17.25 20.59
N GLY A 525 -17.31 17.30 19.39
CA GLY A 525 -18.58 16.65 19.08
C GLY A 525 -18.94 16.73 17.61
N ILE A 526 -20.09 16.17 17.27
CA ILE A 526 -20.64 16.13 15.91
C ILE A 526 -22.07 16.66 15.96
N GLU A 527 -22.36 17.73 15.24
CA GLU A 527 -23.74 18.18 15.06
C GLU A 527 -24.47 17.22 14.12
N GLN A 528 -25.66 16.78 14.51
CA GLN A 528 -26.52 15.89 13.73
C GLN A 528 -25.78 14.65 13.15
N PRO A 529 -25.20 13.77 13.98
CA PRO A 529 -24.37 12.64 13.52
C PRO A 529 -25.11 11.68 12.58
N ALA A 530 -26.44 11.66 12.60
CA ALA A 530 -27.26 10.87 11.68
C ALA A 530 -27.12 11.29 10.20
N LEU A 531 -26.57 12.46 9.90
CA LEU A 531 -26.32 12.90 8.51
C LEU A 531 -25.20 12.11 7.87
N ILE A 532 -24.24 11.58 8.63
CA ILE A 532 -23.12 10.80 8.11
C ILE A 532 -23.62 9.57 7.34
N SER A 533 -24.62 8.87 7.85
CA SER A 533 -25.20 7.68 7.19
C SER A 533 -25.87 7.97 5.84
N ARG A 534 -26.08 9.24 5.51
CA ARG A 534 -26.73 9.70 4.27
C ARG A 534 -25.76 10.11 3.18
N LEU A 535 -24.46 9.87 3.35
CA LEU A 535 -23.41 10.17 2.36
C LEU A 535 -23.18 8.92 1.49
N PRO A 536 -23.80 8.79 0.31
CA PRO A 536 -23.88 7.52 -0.41
C PRO A 536 -22.56 7.03 -0.98
N LYS A 537 -21.57 7.93 -1.14
CA LYS A 537 -20.26 7.62 -1.71
C LYS A 537 -19.12 7.66 -0.70
N LEU A 538 -19.37 8.03 0.57
CA LEU A 538 -18.31 8.13 1.55
C LEU A 538 -17.70 6.75 1.86
N LYS A 539 -16.45 6.58 1.49
CA LYS A 539 -15.65 5.36 1.66
C LYS A 539 -14.72 5.43 2.87
N VAL A 540 -14.22 6.62 3.18
CA VAL A 540 -13.22 6.84 4.22
C VAL A 540 -13.62 7.99 5.13
N LEU A 541 -13.65 7.73 6.44
CA LEU A 541 -13.84 8.75 7.47
C LEU A 541 -12.85 8.57 8.59
N TRP A 542 -11.95 9.56 8.75
CA TRP A 542 -10.96 9.60 9.81
C TRP A 542 -11.19 10.77 10.74
N LEU A 543 -11.38 10.46 12.04
CA LEU A 543 -11.58 11.42 13.14
C LEU A 543 -10.62 11.13 14.31
N ARG A 544 -9.54 10.40 14.06
CA ARG A 544 -8.56 9.98 15.07
C ARG A 544 -7.92 11.16 15.80
N GLY A 545 -7.61 10.99 17.09
CA GLY A 545 -6.82 11.97 17.83
C GLY A 545 -7.56 13.30 18.08
N ASN A 546 -8.87 13.22 18.38
CA ASN A 546 -9.71 14.36 18.73
C ASN A 546 -10.22 14.25 20.18
N LYS A 547 -11.25 15.01 20.55
CA LYS A 547 -11.90 14.99 21.86
C LYS A 547 -13.40 14.77 21.74
N ILE A 548 -13.81 14.09 20.67
CA ILE A 548 -15.22 13.90 20.31
C ILE A 548 -15.90 13.01 21.34
N GLN A 549 -17.07 13.43 21.80
CA GLN A 549 -17.88 12.73 22.79
C GLN A 549 -19.21 12.28 22.17
N GLY A 550 -19.89 11.35 22.84
CA GLY A 550 -21.18 10.82 22.43
C GLY A 550 -21.09 9.38 21.92
N PRO A 551 -22.17 8.84 21.34
CA PRO A 551 -22.14 7.52 20.74
C PRO A 551 -21.37 7.53 19.41
N VAL A 552 -20.87 6.36 19.02
CA VAL A 552 -20.25 6.18 17.70
C VAL A 552 -21.29 6.45 16.60
N PRO A 553 -21.03 7.36 15.65
CA PRO A 553 -21.96 7.61 14.55
C PRO A 553 -22.08 6.38 13.64
N ILE A 554 -23.27 6.19 13.07
CA ILE A 554 -23.50 5.12 12.10
C ILE A 554 -22.97 5.58 10.74
N PRO A 555 -22.00 4.87 10.13
CA PRO A 555 -21.49 5.23 8.82
C PRO A 555 -22.45 4.81 7.70
N PRO A 556 -22.26 5.32 6.45
CA PRO A 556 -23.03 4.87 5.29
C PRO A 556 -22.61 3.45 4.86
N PRO A 557 -23.48 2.74 4.10
CA PRO A 557 -23.15 1.41 3.58
C PRO A 557 -21.91 1.35 2.66
N SER A 558 -21.50 2.47 2.07
CA SER A 558 -20.33 2.60 1.19
C SER A 558 -18.99 2.60 1.94
N ILE A 559 -19.02 2.69 3.29
CA ILE A 559 -17.79 2.86 4.08
C ILE A 559 -16.85 1.67 3.94
N VAL A 560 -15.57 1.97 3.78
CA VAL A 560 -14.46 1.01 3.68
C VAL A 560 -13.52 1.13 4.88
N ASP A 561 -13.12 2.36 5.23
CA ASP A 561 -12.24 2.64 6.36
C ASP A 561 -12.90 3.62 7.33
N TYR A 562 -13.11 3.16 8.56
CA TYR A 562 -13.78 3.91 9.61
C TYR A 562 -12.90 3.97 10.85
N THR A 563 -12.11 5.04 10.96
CA THR A 563 -11.13 5.23 12.03
C THR A 563 -11.51 6.40 12.93
N LEU A 564 -11.94 6.09 14.17
CA LEU A 564 -12.34 7.06 15.20
C LEU A 564 -11.50 6.95 16.48
N SER A 565 -10.32 6.36 16.38
CA SER A 565 -9.48 6.07 17.54
C SER A 565 -9.00 7.33 18.27
N ASN A 566 -8.62 7.16 19.52
CA ASN A 566 -8.10 8.23 20.39
C ASN A 566 -9.08 9.43 20.48
N ASN A 567 -10.27 9.14 20.99
CA ASN A 567 -11.35 10.08 21.23
C ASN A 567 -12.01 9.82 22.61
N SER A 568 -13.22 10.34 22.82
CA SER A 568 -14.00 10.12 24.04
C SER A 568 -15.41 9.56 23.72
N PHE A 569 -15.54 8.77 22.66
CA PHE A 569 -16.78 8.10 22.31
C PHE A 569 -17.19 7.11 23.41
N LYS A 570 -18.50 6.97 23.63
CA LYS A 570 -19.08 6.12 24.68
C LYS A 570 -20.32 5.37 24.20
N GLY A 571 -20.73 4.36 24.98
CA GLY A 571 -21.87 3.51 24.65
C GLY A 571 -21.42 2.24 23.93
N GLU A 572 -22.35 1.55 23.30
CA GLU A 572 -22.13 0.27 22.65
C GLU A 572 -21.95 0.43 21.14
N ILE A 573 -21.29 -0.54 20.49
CA ILE A 573 -21.25 -0.63 19.03
C ILE A 573 -22.62 -1.09 18.54
N SER A 574 -23.25 -0.29 17.68
CA SER A 574 -24.58 -0.61 17.12
C SER A 574 -24.53 -1.86 16.25
N SER A 575 -25.58 -2.69 16.31
CA SER A 575 -25.75 -3.83 15.40
C SER A 575 -25.84 -3.45 13.91
N THR A 576 -26.06 -2.17 13.60
CA THR A 576 -26.03 -1.68 12.21
C THR A 576 -24.67 -1.85 11.53
N PHE A 577 -23.57 -1.94 12.28
CA PHE A 577 -22.24 -2.25 11.75
C PHE A 577 -22.19 -3.63 11.09
N CYS A 578 -23.10 -4.53 11.42
CA CYS A 578 -23.24 -5.85 10.78
C CYS A 578 -23.70 -5.77 9.32
N ASN A 579 -24.30 -4.67 8.90
CA ASN A 579 -24.88 -4.49 7.57
C ASN A 579 -24.00 -3.62 6.64
N LEU A 580 -22.70 -3.55 6.89
CA LEU A 580 -21.74 -2.75 6.13
C LEU A 580 -20.93 -3.66 5.18
N PRO A 581 -21.35 -3.81 3.91
CA PRO A 581 -20.79 -4.83 3.02
C PRO A 581 -19.35 -4.54 2.55
N TYR A 582 -18.92 -3.29 2.65
CA TYR A 582 -17.59 -2.87 2.17
C TYR A 582 -16.61 -2.54 3.29
N LEU A 583 -17.04 -2.61 4.56
CA LEU A 583 -16.19 -2.26 5.69
C LEU A 583 -14.98 -3.17 5.77
N TYR A 584 -13.81 -2.61 5.53
CA TYR A 584 -12.52 -3.27 5.52
C TYR A 584 -11.71 -3.02 6.79
N ALA A 585 -11.71 -1.78 7.30
CA ALA A 585 -11.02 -1.38 8.51
C ALA A 585 -11.96 -0.67 9.50
N LEU A 586 -12.00 -1.16 10.73
CA LEU A 586 -12.71 -0.56 11.86
C LEU A 586 -11.73 -0.33 13.01
N ASP A 587 -11.38 0.93 13.26
CA ASP A 587 -10.54 1.32 14.38
C ASP A 587 -11.29 2.28 15.32
N LEU A 588 -11.72 1.76 16.46
CA LEU A 588 -12.39 2.47 17.55
C LEU A 588 -11.54 2.45 18.84
N SER A 589 -10.25 2.18 18.71
CA SER A 589 -9.34 2.05 19.86
C SER A 589 -9.19 3.35 20.65
N PHE A 590 -8.76 3.26 21.89
CA PHE A 590 -8.55 4.42 22.78
C PHE A 590 -9.80 5.31 22.91
N ASN A 591 -10.92 4.70 23.35
CA ASN A 591 -12.19 5.37 23.60
C ASN A 591 -12.81 4.92 24.93
N ASN A 592 -14.05 5.32 25.22
CA ASN A 592 -14.81 4.93 26.40
C ASN A 592 -15.99 4.03 26.03
N LEU A 593 -15.86 3.22 24.97
CA LEU A 593 -16.90 2.32 24.49
C LEU A 593 -17.08 1.15 25.46
N SER A 594 -18.29 0.65 25.58
CA SER A 594 -18.67 -0.38 26.54
C SER A 594 -19.66 -1.37 25.92
N GLY A 595 -20.16 -2.31 26.72
CA GLY A 595 -21.09 -3.34 26.26
C GLY A 595 -20.37 -4.60 25.81
N MET A 596 -21.08 -5.45 25.06
CA MET A 596 -20.56 -6.69 24.49
C MET A 596 -20.11 -6.49 23.05
N LEU A 597 -19.17 -7.32 22.61
CA LEU A 597 -18.71 -7.30 21.21
C LEU A 597 -19.81 -7.88 20.29
N PRO A 598 -20.20 -7.17 19.21
CA PRO A 598 -21.14 -7.73 18.24
C PRO A 598 -20.55 -8.95 17.51
N GLN A 599 -21.27 -10.06 17.52
CA GLN A 599 -20.82 -11.32 16.91
C GLN A 599 -20.48 -11.17 15.42
N CYS A 600 -21.27 -10.41 14.69
CA CYS A 600 -21.10 -10.24 13.24
C CYS A 600 -19.77 -9.63 12.79
N LEU A 601 -19.04 -8.95 13.67
CA LEU A 601 -17.71 -8.42 13.34
C LEU A 601 -16.68 -9.54 13.11
N PHE A 602 -16.99 -10.75 13.56
CA PHE A 602 -16.12 -11.93 13.43
C PHE A 602 -16.61 -12.93 12.37
N ASP A 603 -17.81 -12.70 11.79
CA ASP A 603 -18.42 -13.65 10.88
C ASP A 603 -17.85 -13.57 9.44
N LYS A 604 -18.01 -14.66 8.68
CA LYS A 604 -17.55 -14.83 7.31
C LYS A 604 -18.11 -13.79 6.33
N GLU A 605 -19.33 -13.33 6.54
CA GLU A 605 -20.02 -12.38 5.65
C GLU A 605 -19.45 -10.97 5.75
N SER A 606 -18.67 -10.70 6.79
CA SER A 606 -17.94 -9.45 6.96
C SER A 606 -16.75 -9.37 6.00
N ASN A 607 -16.57 -8.24 5.33
CA ASN A 607 -15.36 -7.93 4.58
C ASN A 607 -14.24 -7.36 5.45
N LEU A 608 -14.43 -7.38 6.77
CA LEU A 608 -13.52 -6.78 7.73
C LEU A 608 -12.17 -7.52 7.75
N ASN A 609 -11.09 -6.78 7.53
CA ASN A 609 -9.72 -7.25 7.61
C ASN A 609 -9.03 -6.75 8.88
N ILE A 610 -9.39 -5.56 9.35
CA ILE A 610 -8.78 -4.90 10.50
C ILE A 610 -9.87 -4.58 11.51
N LEU A 611 -9.76 -5.15 12.72
CA LEU A 611 -10.59 -4.85 13.87
C LEU A 611 -9.71 -4.41 15.02
N ASN A 612 -9.74 -3.11 15.33
CA ASN A 612 -9.02 -2.54 16.46
C ASN A 612 -10.00 -1.88 17.45
N LEU A 613 -10.16 -2.50 18.61
CA LEU A 613 -11.01 -2.05 19.71
C LEU A 613 -10.19 -1.90 21.01
N GLU A 614 -8.88 -1.81 20.90
CA GLU A 614 -7.93 -1.67 22.01
C GLU A 614 -8.32 -0.50 22.93
N GLN A 615 -8.04 -0.67 24.21
CA GLN A 615 -8.21 0.38 25.23
C GLN A 615 -9.60 1.02 25.23
N ASN A 616 -10.58 0.19 25.57
CA ASN A 616 -11.98 0.53 25.78
C ASN A 616 -12.51 -0.15 27.05
N LEU A 617 -13.82 -0.17 27.23
CA LEU A 617 -14.51 -0.75 28.40
C LEU A 617 -15.41 -1.94 28.00
N PHE A 618 -15.08 -2.66 26.93
CA PHE A 618 -15.84 -3.82 26.48
C PHE A 618 -15.74 -4.95 27.50
N ARG A 619 -16.86 -5.67 27.68
CA ARG A 619 -17.01 -6.75 28.67
C ARG A 619 -17.71 -7.96 28.05
N GLY A 620 -17.76 -9.05 28.85
CA GLY A 620 -18.32 -10.32 28.40
C GLY A 620 -17.31 -11.14 27.61
N THR A 621 -17.78 -12.13 26.87
CA THR A 621 -16.94 -13.09 26.16
C THR A 621 -16.62 -12.62 24.75
N ILE A 622 -15.48 -13.09 24.21
CA ILE A 622 -15.20 -12.97 22.78
C ILE A 622 -16.20 -13.87 22.04
N PRO A 623 -16.92 -13.35 21.03
CA PRO A 623 -17.94 -14.12 20.33
C PRO A 623 -17.37 -15.36 19.62
N GLU A 624 -18.12 -16.46 19.64
CA GLU A 624 -17.83 -17.63 18.81
C GLU A 624 -18.35 -17.41 17.39
N THR A 625 -17.51 -17.68 16.38
CA THR A 625 -17.91 -17.62 14.98
C THR A 625 -18.42 -18.98 14.52
N LEU A 626 -19.57 -19.01 13.85
CA LEU A 626 -20.18 -20.24 13.37
C LEU A 626 -19.67 -20.68 11.97
N THR A 627 -18.87 -19.83 11.33
CA THR A 627 -18.50 -20.03 9.92
C THR A 627 -16.99 -19.97 9.70
N ASN A 628 -16.46 -20.82 8.81
CA ASN A 628 -15.09 -20.79 8.32
C ASN A 628 -14.93 -19.72 7.24
N GLY A 629 -13.77 -19.05 7.16
CA GLY A 629 -13.40 -18.20 6.03
C GLY A 629 -13.57 -16.69 6.25
N SER A 630 -13.43 -16.20 7.50
CA SER A 630 -13.29 -14.77 7.80
C SER A 630 -12.05 -14.18 7.15
N LYS A 631 -12.13 -12.92 6.74
CA LYS A 631 -11.03 -12.16 6.10
C LYS A 631 -10.14 -11.40 7.10
N LEU A 632 -10.43 -11.50 8.41
CA LEU A 632 -9.68 -10.79 9.45
C LEU A 632 -8.20 -11.17 9.44
N ARG A 633 -7.35 -10.16 9.32
CA ARG A 633 -5.89 -10.23 9.42
C ARG A 633 -5.37 -9.66 10.73
N MET A 634 -6.08 -8.69 11.30
CA MET A 634 -5.75 -8.08 12.58
C MET A 634 -6.97 -8.06 13.50
N ILE A 635 -6.81 -8.62 14.69
CA ILE A 635 -7.76 -8.52 15.81
C ILE A 635 -7.00 -7.95 16.99
N ASN A 636 -7.32 -6.72 17.40
CA ASN A 636 -6.80 -6.09 18.59
C ASN A 636 -7.94 -5.73 19.55
N LEU A 637 -8.04 -6.48 20.64
CA LEU A 637 -9.00 -6.30 21.72
C LEU A 637 -8.29 -6.06 23.07
N GLY A 638 -7.03 -5.69 23.02
CA GLY A 638 -6.21 -5.45 24.22
C GLY A 638 -6.78 -4.35 25.10
N HIS A 639 -6.42 -4.35 26.37
CA HIS A 639 -6.83 -3.32 27.36
C HIS A 639 -8.33 -3.11 27.43
N ASN A 640 -9.08 -4.19 27.70
CA ASN A 640 -10.53 -4.17 27.90
C ASN A 640 -10.90 -4.95 29.19
N ALA A 641 -12.18 -5.24 29.39
CA ALA A 641 -12.68 -6.04 30.51
C ALA A 641 -13.29 -7.37 30.03
N LEU A 642 -12.76 -7.93 28.95
CA LEU A 642 -13.23 -9.19 28.37
C LEU A 642 -12.88 -10.37 29.27
N GLU A 643 -13.81 -11.32 29.37
CA GLU A 643 -13.71 -12.47 30.28
C GLU A 643 -14.10 -13.79 29.57
N GLY A 644 -14.09 -14.90 30.34
CA GLY A 644 -14.43 -16.21 29.78
C GLY A 644 -13.26 -16.92 29.14
N THR A 645 -13.55 -17.85 28.26
CA THR A 645 -12.57 -18.67 27.55
C THR A 645 -12.31 -18.17 26.13
N LEU A 646 -11.17 -18.56 25.56
CA LEU A 646 -10.84 -18.25 24.17
C LEU A 646 -11.66 -19.12 23.22
N PRO A 647 -12.48 -18.53 22.33
CA PRO A 647 -13.32 -19.31 21.39
C PRO A 647 -12.42 -20.06 20.41
N ARG A 648 -12.69 -21.38 20.27
CA ARG A 648 -11.93 -22.25 19.34
C ARG A 648 -12.06 -21.80 17.86
N SER A 649 -13.16 -21.12 17.55
CA SER A 649 -13.44 -20.57 16.23
C SER A 649 -12.45 -19.51 15.78
N LEU A 650 -11.62 -18.92 16.66
CA LEU A 650 -10.53 -18.04 16.24
C LEU A 650 -9.54 -18.75 15.28
N ALA A 651 -9.42 -20.09 15.34
CA ALA A 651 -8.63 -20.87 14.39
C ALA A 651 -9.21 -20.88 12.95
N ASN A 652 -10.45 -20.42 12.78
CA ASN A 652 -11.09 -20.34 11.46
C ASN A 652 -10.67 -19.07 10.67
N HIS A 653 -9.98 -18.13 11.31
CA HIS A 653 -9.46 -16.92 10.68
C HIS A 653 -8.08 -17.19 10.04
N THR A 654 -8.05 -17.98 8.97
CA THR A 654 -6.79 -18.48 8.37
C THR A 654 -5.85 -17.40 7.86
N MET A 655 -6.35 -16.19 7.63
CA MET A 655 -5.55 -15.02 7.20
C MET A 655 -5.04 -14.18 8.38
N LEU A 656 -5.26 -14.59 9.64
CA LEU A 656 -4.94 -13.80 10.81
C LEU A 656 -3.43 -13.68 11.00
N GLU A 657 -2.92 -12.46 11.02
CA GLU A 657 -1.51 -12.09 11.18
C GLU A 657 -1.18 -11.59 12.60
N LEU A 658 -2.14 -10.88 13.22
CA LEU A 658 -1.99 -10.30 14.55
C LEU A 658 -3.22 -10.58 15.42
N LEU A 659 -2.99 -11.16 16.61
CA LEU A 659 -4.00 -11.33 17.66
C LEU A 659 -3.48 -10.71 18.96
N HIS A 660 -4.12 -9.62 19.39
CA HIS A 660 -3.83 -8.95 20.65
C HIS A 660 -5.05 -9.02 21.59
N LEU A 661 -4.92 -9.77 22.67
CA LEU A 661 -5.92 -9.96 23.71
C LEU A 661 -5.37 -9.62 25.11
N GLY A 662 -4.22 -8.97 25.17
CA GLY A 662 -3.56 -8.60 26.42
C GLY A 662 -4.39 -7.66 27.29
N ASP A 663 -4.07 -7.62 28.58
CA ASP A 663 -4.70 -6.71 29.56
C ASP A 663 -6.23 -6.84 29.60
N ASN A 664 -6.70 -8.09 29.79
CA ASN A 664 -8.10 -8.48 29.92
C ASN A 664 -8.30 -9.40 31.15
N GLN A 665 -9.43 -10.07 31.25
CA GLN A 665 -9.76 -10.99 32.34
C GLN A 665 -9.99 -12.43 31.85
N ILE A 666 -9.45 -12.78 30.68
CA ILE A 666 -9.63 -14.08 30.03
C ILE A 666 -9.03 -15.18 30.88
N ARG A 667 -9.79 -16.27 31.10
CA ARG A 667 -9.37 -17.40 31.88
C ARG A 667 -9.45 -18.69 31.07
N ASP A 668 -8.30 -19.18 30.60
CA ASP A 668 -8.19 -20.41 29.81
C ASP A 668 -6.79 -21.02 29.99
N THR A 669 -6.56 -22.13 29.33
CA THR A 669 -5.22 -22.72 29.12
C THR A 669 -4.57 -22.10 27.88
N PHE A 670 -3.28 -22.42 27.66
CA PHE A 670 -2.57 -21.93 26.48
C PHE A 670 -3.29 -22.37 25.19
N PRO A 671 -3.59 -21.44 24.25
CA PRO A 671 -4.37 -21.74 23.05
C PRO A 671 -3.51 -22.37 21.94
N PHE A 672 -3.03 -23.59 22.17
CA PHE A 672 -2.14 -24.32 21.23
C PHE A 672 -2.72 -24.47 19.83
N TRP A 673 -4.05 -24.52 19.71
CA TRP A 673 -4.79 -24.66 18.45
C TRP A 673 -4.66 -23.44 17.52
N LEU A 674 -4.30 -22.26 18.02
CA LEU A 674 -3.94 -21.11 17.19
C LEU A 674 -2.65 -21.34 16.39
N GLY A 675 -1.85 -22.33 16.78
CA GLY A 675 -0.67 -22.73 16.03
C GLY A 675 -0.93 -23.34 14.65
N ALA A 676 -2.21 -23.62 14.33
CA ALA A 676 -2.64 -24.03 12.99
C ALA A 676 -2.76 -22.85 12.00
N LEU A 677 -2.76 -21.59 12.50
CA LEU A 677 -2.91 -20.41 11.65
C LEU A 677 -1.61 -20.18 10.85
N PRO A 678 -1.68 -20.22 9.50
CA PRO A 678 -0.48 -20.18 8.68
C PRO A 678 0.22 -18.82 8.68
N ASP A 679 -0.54 -17.73 8.87
CA ASP A 679 -0.06 -16.36 8.75
C ASP A 679 0.14 -15.66 10.10
N LEU A 680 -0.13 -16.31 11.24
CA LEU A 680 -0.06 -15.68 12.56
C LEU A 680 1.38 -15.35 12.95
N GLN A 681 1.70 -14.07 13.03
CA GLN A 681 3.02 -13.53 13.32
C GLN A 681 3.14 -12.90 14.71
N VAL A 682 2.02 -12.36 15.22
CA VAL A 682 1.99 -11.66 16.51
C VAL A 682 0.88 -12.22 17.39
N LEU A 683 1.25 -12.70 18.59
CA LEU A 683 0.31 -13.21 19.58
C LEU A 683 0.58 -12.56 20.95
N ILE A 684 -0.33 -11.72 21.41
CA ILE A 684 -0.26 -11.01 22.68
C ILE A 684 -1.41 -11.44 23.57
N LEU A 685 -1.08 -12.10 24.68
CA LEU A 685 -2.00 -12.62 25.69
C LEU A 685 -1.64 -12.15 27.10
N ARG A 686 -0.73 -11.20 27.23
CA ARG A 686 -0.19 -10.73 28.52
C ARG A 686 -1.30 -10.27 29.47
N SER A 687 -1.01 -10.22 30.76
CA SER A 687 -1.91 -9.63 31.79
C SER A 687 -3.35 -10.15 31.70
N ASN A 688 -3.49 -11.48 31.76
CA ASN A 688 -4.79 -12.19 31.80
C ASN A 688 -4.80 -13.18 33.00
N LYS A 689 -5.82 -14.03 33.05
CA LYS A 689 -5.95 -15.11 34.05
C LYS A 689 -5.68 -16.48 33.43
N LEU A 690 -4.81 -16.54 32.42
CA LEU A 690 -4.43 -17.77 31.74
C LEU A 690 -3.59 -18.65 32.67
N PHE A 691 -3.72 -19.99 32.57
CA PHE A 691 -3.09 -20.92 33.52
C PHE A 691 -2.70 -22.25 32.88
N GLY A 692 -2.05 -23.10 33.66
CA GLY A 692 -1.63 -24.44 33.23
C GLY A 692 -0.32 -24.43 32.45
N ALA A 693 0.06 -25.58 31.91
CA ALA A 693 1.29 -25.72 31.16
C ALA A 693 1.09 -25.35 29.70
N VAL A 694 2.12 -24.73 29.09
CA VAL A 694 2.11 -24.44 27.62
C VAL A 694 2.23 -25.73 26.81
N GLY A 695 2.90 -26.76 27.36
CA GLY A 695 2.97 -28.07 26.73
C GLY A 695 3.92 -28.14 25.52
N SER A 696 3.69 -29.16 24.71
CA SER A 696 4.42 -29.39 23.45
C SER A 696 3.48 -29.32 22.26
N PRO A 697 3.88 -28.80 21.10
CA PRO A 697 3.03 -28.75 19.93
C PRO A 697 2.67 -30.15 19.45
N ALA A 698 1.39 -30.34 19.08
CA ALA A 698 0.97 -31.43 18.22
C ALA A 698 1.31 -31.08 16.76
N ILE A 699 1.32 -32.09 15.91
CA ILE A 699 1.56 -31.91 14.47
C ILE A 699 0.47 -30.97 13.90
N GLY A 700 0.89 -29.94 13.20
CA GLY A 700 0.01 -28.93 12.61
C GLY A 700 -0.35 -27.75 13.53
N PHE A 701 0.24 -27.67 14.75
CA PHE A 701 -0.02 -26.62 15.72
C PHE A 701 1.28 -25.95 16.22
N GLU A 702 2.24 -25.75 15.32
CA GLU A 702 3.62 -25.38 15.66
C GLU A 702 3.87 -23.86 15.72
N PHE A 703 2.95 -22.99 15.33
CA PHE A 703 3.16 -21.52 15.21
C PHE A 703 4.37 -21.18 14.33
N SER A 704 4.46 -21.75 13.14
CA SER A 704 5.68 -21.69 12.31
C SER A 704 6.08 -20.27 11.88
N THR A 705 5.12 -19.38 11.71
CA THR A 705 5.31 -17.98 11.24
C THR A 705 5.44 -16.97 12.38
N LEU A 706 5.27 -17.40 13.64
CA LEU A 706 5.26 -16.53 14.81
C LEU A 706 6.62 -15.82 15.00
N ARG A 707 6.55 -14.50 15.22
CA ARG A 707 7.70 -13.63 15.45
C ARG A 707 7.63 -12.89 16.79
N ILE A 708 6.43 -12.54 17.23
CA ILE A 708 6.23 -11.85 18.51
C ILE A 708 5.26 -12.66 19.34
N ILE A 709 5.69 -13.07 20.54
CA ILE A 709 4.82 -13.69 21.54
C ILE A 709 5.03 -13.00 22.89
N ASP A 710 3.92 -12.53 23.49
CA ASP A 710 3.87 -12.02 24.83
C ASP A 710 2.74 -12.71 25.62
N ILE A 711 3.11 -13.60 26.53
CA ILE A 711 2.18 -14.25 27.45
C ILE A 711 2.52 -13.91 28.91
N SER A 712 3.22 -12.80 29.11
CA SER A 712 3.64 -12.31 30.43
C SER A 712 2.47 -12.00 31.34
N TYR A 713 2.73 -11.87 32.64
CA TYR A 713 1.74 -11.55 33.66
C TYR A 713 0.51 -12.46 33.62
N ASN A 714 0.74 -13.78 33.66
CA ASN A 714 -0.27 -14.82 33.71
C ASN A 714 0.01 -15.87 34.81
N GLY A 715 -0.71 -16.97 34.79
CA GLY A 715 -0.56 -18.07 35.74
C GLY A 715 0.02 -19.34 35.11
N PHE A 716 0.78 -19.24 34.00
CA PHE A 716 1.37 -20.41 33.35
C PHE A 716 2.38 -21.12 34.24
N THR A 717 2.40 -22.46 34.19
CA THR A 717 3.21 -23.33 35.03
C THR A 717 3.99 -24.35 34.19
N GLY A 718 4.84 -25.15 34.84
CA GLY A 718 5.66 -26.19 34.23
C GLY A 718 6.89 -25.67 33.51
N ILE A 719 7.49 -26.49 32.68
CA ILE A 719 8.75 -26.17 31.98
C ILE A 719 8.52 -25.27 30.76
N LEU A 720 9.55 -24.51 30.40
CA LEU A 720 9.53 -23.69 29.17
C LEU A 720 9.33 -24.57 27.93
N PRO A 721 8.59 -24.10 26.92
CA PRO A 721 8.13 -24.91 25.81
C PRO A 721 9.22 -25.18 24.75
N SER A 722 10.19 -26.03 25.08
CA SER A 722 11.39 -26.26 24.26
C SER A 722 11.12 -26.73 22.82
N LYS A 723 10.04 -27.51 22.63
CA LYS A 723 9.66 -27.97 21.28
C LYS A 723 9.07 -26.88 20.42
N TYR A 724 8.39 -25.89 20.98
CA TYR A 724 7.93 -24.70 20.24
C TYR A 724 9.11 -23.86 19.76
N PHE A 725 10.13 -23.63 20.59
CA PHE A 725 11.35 -22.91 20.18
C PHE A 725 12.05 -23.56 18.97
N GLN A 726 11.94 -24.88 18.81
CA GLN A 726 12.47 -25.60 17.64
C GLN A 726 11.62 -25.38 16.39
N LYS A 727 10.38 -24.94 16.49
CA LYS A 727 9.40 -24.84 15.41
C LYS A 727 9.09 -23.39 14.98
N TRP A 728 9.42 -22.39 15.78
CA TRP A 728 9.20 -20.98 15.47
C TRP A 728 10.15 -20.49 14.36
N ASN A 729 9.86 -20.89 13.12
CA ASN A 729 10.71 -20.59 11.97
C ASN A 729 10.77 -19.09 11.68
N GLY A 730 9.70 -18.33 11.96
CA GLY A 730 9.67 -16.87 11.84
C GLY A 730 10.71 -16.14 12.71
N MET A 731 11.24 -16.79 13.78
CA MET A 731 12.32 -16.26 14.63
C MET A 731 13.69 -16.87 14.31
N ARG A 732 13.77 -17.87 13.41
CA ARG A 732 15.02 -18.62 13.10
C ARG A 732 15.65 -18.21 11.78
N ASN A 733 14.84 -18.11 10.71
CA ASN A 733 15.30 -17.89 9.35
C ASN A 733 14.42 -16.79 8.74
N PHE A 734 14.92 -15.59 8.69
CA PHE A 734 14.24 -14.50 8.04
C PHE A 734 15.19 -13.83 7.04
N GLU A 735 14.79 -13.74 5.79
CA GLU A 735 15.47 -12.89 4.82
C GLU A 735 15.18 -11.43 5.17
N MET A 736 16.24 -10.68 5.46
CA MET A 736 16.15 -9.31 5.93
C MET A 736 15.72 -8.38 4.79
N ASP A 737 14.44 -8.14 4.66
CA ASP A 737 13.95 -6.88 4.13
C ASP A 737 13.92 -5.86 5.29
N GLN A 738 15.04 -5.18 5.49
CA GLN A 738 15.34 -4.39 6.71
C GLN A 738 14.39 -3.21 6.94
N PHE A 739 13.59 -2.80 5.95
CA PHE A 739 12.82 -1.57 6.00
C PHE A 739 11.30 -1.77 5.85
N SER A 740 10.81 -3.00 5.89
CA SER A 740 9.37 -3.24 5.78
C SER A 740 8.69 -3.34 7.14
N TYR A 741 7.44 -2.81 7.20
CA TYR A 741 6.60 -2.84 8.38
C TYR A 741 5.38 -3.75 8.16
N MET A 742 4.82 -4.26 9.27
CA MET A 742 3.54 -4.97 9.22
C MET A 742 2.41 -3.97 8.98
N ALA A 743 1.70 -4.15 7.88
CA ALA A 743 0.67 -3.23 7.47
C ALA A 743 -0.26 -3.82 6.41
N GLN A 744 -1.48 -3.28 6.30
CA GLN A 744 -2.42 -3.62 5.26
C GLN A 744 -2.66 -2.41 4.33
N ASN A 745 -2.66 -2.66 3.03
CA ASN A 745 -2.92 -1.62 2.05
C ASN A 745 -4.43 -1.49 1.82
N THR A 746 -5.02 -0.38 2.25
CA THR A 746 -6.46 -0.11 2.12
C THR A 746 -6.83 0.59 0.81
N THR A 747 -5.84 0.96 0.00
CA THR A 747 -6.01 1.84 -1.18
C THR A 747 -6.69 1.20 -2.38
N THR A 748 -6.53 -0.09 -2.61
CA THR A 748 -7.10 -0.77 -3.79
C THR A 748 -8.63 -0.76 -3.80
N LEU A 749 -9.26 -0.52 -2.66
CA LEU A 749 -10.72 -0.51 -2.50
C LEU A 749 -11.35 0.88 -2.72
N VAL A 750 -10.56 1.95 -2.69
CA VAL A 750 -11.04 3.33 -2.81
C VAL A 750 -10.95 3.86 -4.25
N SER A 751 -10.04 3.33 -5.07
CA SER A 751 -9.71 3.84 -6.40
C SER A 751 -10.63 3.37 -7.53
N GLY A 752 -11.90 3.10 -7.28
CA GLY A 752 -12.86 2.77 -8.33
C GLY A 752 -13.20 4.00 -9.20
N GLY A 753 -12.47 4.24 -10.28
CA GLY A 753 -13.02 4.98 -11.41
C GLY A 753 -12.55 6.42 -11.69
N VAL A 754 -11.50 6.92 -11.04
CA VAL A 754 -10.84 8.15 -11.47
C VAL A 754 -9.37 7.86 -11.73
N ASN A 755 -8.88 8.20 -12.93
CA ASN A 755 -7.44 8.29 -13.25
C ASN A 755 -6.77 9.40 -12.41
N MET A 756 -6.90 9.34 -11.09
CA MET A 756 -6.12 10.12 -10.15
C MET A 756 -4.87 9.32 -9.81
N ASP A 757 -3.90 9.34 -10.69
CA ASP A 757 -2.48 9.09 -10.36
C ASP A 757 -1.90 10.20 -9.48
N SER A 758 -2.76 11.11 -9.02
CA SER A 758 -2.42 12.19 -8.11
C SER A 758 -2.53 11.70 -6.67
N SER A 759 -1.53 12.02 -5.89
CA SER A 759 -1.30 11.82 -4.46
C SER A 759 -2.47 12.21 -3.52
N PHE A 760 -3.56 12.73 -4.03
CA PHE A 760 -4.84 12.92 -3.31
C PHE A 760 -5.50 11.61 -2.91
N VAL A 761 -5.19 10.52 -3.59
CA VAL A 761 -5.49 9.19 -3.06
C VAL A 761 -4.46 8.91 -1.98
N LEU A 762 -4.79 9.30 -0.77
CA LEU A 762 -4.10 8.89 0.43
C LEU A 762 -3.90 7.37 0.35
N ARG A 763 -2.69 6.93 -0.05
CA ARG A 763 -2.28 5.55 0.12
C ARG A 763 -2.24 5.32 1.63
N GLN A 764 -3.35 4.98 2.23
CA GLN A 764 -3.31 4.57 3.60
C GLN A 764 -2.99 3.09 3.67
N VAL A 765 -1.81 2.93 4.16
CA VAL A 765 -1.36 1.67 4.72
C VAL A 765 -1.78 1.72 6.18
N TYR A 766 -2.69 0.86 6.60
CA TYR A 766 -2.97 0.67 8.02
C TYR A 766 -1.77 -0.05 8.65
N ASN A 767 -0.97 0.71 9.41
CA ASN A 767 0.19 0.15 10.10
C ASN A 767 -0.26 -0.57 11.36
N TYR A 768 0.21 -1.79 11.58
CA TYR A 768 0.00 -2.50 12.83
C TYR A 768 0.80 -1.82 13.94
N GLN A 769 0.14 -1.58 15.06
CA GLN A 769 0.71 -0.93 16.23
C GLN A 769 0.75 -1.90 17.40
N LEU A 770 1.72 -1.74 18.29
CA LEU A 770 1.91 -2.60 19.44
C LEU A 770 2.75 -1.92 20.50
N THR A 771 2.34 -2.04 21.77
CA THR A 771 3.15 -1.68 22.93
C THR A 771 3.81 -2.92 23.52
N LEU A 772 5.13 -2.95 23.59
CA LEU A 772 5.91 -4.00 24.23
C LEU A 772 6.76 -3.43 25.36
N VAL A 773 6.94 -4.21 26.43
CA VAL A 773 7.92 -3.89 27.49
C VAL A 773 9.31 -4.29 26.96
N ASN A 774 10.09 -3.35 26.48
CA ASN A 774 11.45 -3.59 25.99
C ASN A 774 12.45 -2.72 26.77
N LYS A 775 13.62 -3.28 27.10
CA LYS A 775 14.67 -2.58 27.86
C LYS A 775 14.17 -2.01 29.20
N GLY A 776 13.21 -2.71 29.82
CA GLY A 776 12.61 -2.31 31.10
C GLY A 776 11.61 -1.14 31.01
N VAL A 777 11.23 -0.68 29.83
CA VAL A 777 10.27 0.40 29.61
C VAL A 777 9.21 -0.01 28.57
N ASN A 778 8.01 0.58 28.67
CA ASN A 778 6.99 0.44 27.63
C ASN A 778 7.43 1.21 26.37
N MET A 779 7.57 0.50 25.27
CA MET A 779 7.89 1.05 23.96
C MET A 779 6.68 0.91 23.04
N ASP A 780 6.18 2.04 22.55
CA ASP A 780 5.06 2.09 21.62
C ASP A 780 5.57 2.04 20.17
N TYR A 781 5.37 0.90 19.54
CA TYR A 781 5.67 0.72 18.13
C TYR A 781 4.48 1.19 17.29
N GLN A 782 4.55 2.42 16.79
CA GLN A 782 3.54 2.98 15.88
C GLN A 782 3.50 2.24 14.54
N LYS A 783 4.55 1.50 14.23
CA LYS A 783 4.68 0.58 13.10
C LYS A 783 5.53 -0.60 13.55
N ILE A 784 5.02 -1.80 13.42
CA ILE A 784 5.76 -3.01 13.78
C ILE A 784 6.74 -3.36 12.65
N PRO A 785 8.07 -3.27 12.87
CA PRO A 785 9.05 -3.70 11.87
C PRO A 785 8.91 -5.20 11.60
N LYS A 786 8.94 -5.62 10.35
CA LYS A 786 8.88 -7.05 10.02
C LYS A 786 10.09 -7.84 10.53
N VAL A 787 11.20 -7.18 10.83
CA VAL A 787 12.38 -7.81 11.45
C VAL A 787 12.23 -8.03 12.95
N LEU A 788 11.25 -7.41 13.61
CA LEU A 788 11.09 -7.51 15.06
C LEU A 788 10.67 -8.93 15.48
N ALA A 789 11.53 -9.61 16.24
CA ALA A 789 11.24 -10.88 16.86
C ALA A 789 11.40 -10.74 18.39
N ALA A 790 10.35 -11.08 19.13
CA ALA A 790 10.27 -10.85 20.56
C ALA A 790 9.59 -12.00 21.30
N ILE A 791 10.15 -12.37 22.46
CA ILE A 791 9.57 -13.34 23.39
C ILE A 791 9.50 -12.70 24.77
N ASP A 792 8.28 -12.57 25.30
CA ASP A 792 8.04 -12.22 26.70
C ASP A 792 7.20 -13.31 27.40
N LEU A 793 7.85 -14.05 28.30
CA LEU A 793 7.24 -15.08 29.15
C LEU A 793 7.33 -14.68 30.63
N SER A 794 7.64 -13.42 30.92
CA SER A 794 7.90 -12.92 32.25
C SER A 794 6.67 -13.00 33.16
N SER A 795 6.87 -12.87 34.45
CA SER A 795 5.79 -12.77 35.44
C SER A 795 4.77 -13.91 35.35
N ASN A 796 5.30 -15.15 35.32
CA ASN A 796 4.55 -16.40 35.32
C ASN A 796 5.07 -17.33 36.45
N LYS A 797 4.77 -18.61 36.35
CA LYS A 797 5.23 -19.65 37.30
C LYS A 797 5.99 -20.75 36.56
N PHE A 798 6.68 -20.42 35.46
CA PHE A 798 7.53 -21.40 34.78
C PHE A 798 8.67 -21.84 35.67
N GLU A 799 9.00 -23.15 35.61
CA GLU A 799 10.01 -23.81 36.42
C GLU A 799 10.97 -24.65 35.58
N GLY A 800 12.02 -25.20 36.21
CA GLY A 800 13.03 -26.00 35.51
C GLY A 800 14.05 -25.14 34.78
N GLU A 801 14.82 -25.75 33.91
CA GLU A 801 15.94 -25.10 33.22
C GLU A 801 15.50 -24.31 31.96
N ILE A 802 16.27 -23.30 31.58
CA ILE A 802 16.13 -22.64 30.30
C ILE A 802 16.62 -23.61 29.21
N PRO A 803 15.76 -24.05 28.27
CA PRO A 803 16.15 -25.09 27.34
C PRO A 803 17.09 -24.56 26.25
N LYS A 804 18.09 -25.35 25.87
CA LYS A 804 19.08 -25.03 24.82
C LYS A 804 18.42 -24.70 23.47
N SER A 805 17.21 -25.20 23.20
CA SER A 805 16.49 -24.90 21.95
C SER A 805 16.23 -23.41 21.72
N ILE A 806 16.19 -22.58 22.76
CA ILE A 806 16.01 -21.12 22.64
C ILE A 806 17.16 -20.48 21.86
N THR A 807 18.38 -21.07 21.92
CA THR A 807 19.55 -20.55 21.19
C THR A 807 19.52 -20.75 19.69
N THR A 808 18.48 -21.46 19.18
CA THR A 808 18.27 -21.63 17.74
C THR A 808 17.50 -20.47 17.09
N LEU A 809 16.94 -19.54 17.87
CA LEU A 809 16.12 -18.43 17.43
C LEU A 809 17.01 -17.22 17.03
N LYS A 810 17.80 -17.35 15.99
CA LYS A 810 18.90 -16.44 15.62
C LYS A 810 18.47 -15.00 15.35
N ASN A 811 17.22 -14.78 14.99
CA ASN A 811 16.69 -13.45 14.70
C ASN A 811 16.02 -12.79 15.91
N LEU A 812 16.12 -13.39 17.10
CA LEU A 812 15.51 -12.86 18.31
C LEU A 812 16.20 -11.55 18.74
N ILE A 813 15.42 -10.49 18.85
CA ILE A 813 15.88 -9.15 19.26
C ILE A 813 15.63 -8.94 20.76
N PHE A 814 14.53 -9.49 21.28
CA PHE A 814 14.10 -9.29 22.65
C PHE A 814 13.73 -10.62 23.31
N LEU A 815 14.28 -10.89 24.50
CA LEU A 815 13.99 -12.07 25.32
C LEU A 815 13.80 -11.66 26.78
N ASN A 816 12.62 -11.89 27.32
CA ASN A 816 12.28 -11.65 28.72
C ASN A 816 11.69 -12.92 29.35
N LEU A 817 12.39 -13.47 30.33
CA LEU A 817 11.99 -14.61 31.16
C LEU A 817 11.95 -14.25 32.67
N SER A 818 11.96 -12.96 32.98
CA SER A 818 12.05 -12.47 34.37
C SER A 818 10.82 -12.86 35.18
N ASN A 819 11.01 -12.82 36.50
CA ASN A 819 9.95 -13.07 37.49
C ASN A 819 9.21 -14.41 37.24
N ASN A 820 9.99 -15.51 37.27
CA ASN A 820 9.54 -16.89 37.16
C ASN A 820 10.21 -17.75 38.26
N ARG A 821 10.17 -19.07 38.16
CA ARG A 821 10.81 -20.03 39.05
C ARG A 821 11.88 -20.84 38.31
N LEU A 822 12.49 -20.25 37.29
CA LEU A 822 13.49 -20.92 36.45
C LEU A 822 14.76 -21.19 37.26
N SER A 823 15.33 -22.37 37.11
CA SER A 823 16.51 -22.86 37.81
C SER A 823 17.61 -23.34 36.85
N GLY A 824 18.69 -23.89 37.38
CA GLY A 824 19.81 -24.36 36.56
C GLY A 824 20.67 -23.21 36.04
N HIS A 825 21.38 -23.47 34.93
CA HIS A 825 22.39 -22.55 34.41
C HIS A 825 21.85 -21.72 33.23
N ILE A 826 22.40 -20.51 33.00
CA ILE A 826 22.21 -19.79 31.76
C ILE A 826 22.80 -20.65 30.63
N PRO A 827 22.02 -21.02 29.60
CA PRO A 827 22.49 -21.94 28.56
C PRO A 827 23.67 -21.38 27.77
N LEU A 828 24.72 -22.21 27.60
CA LEU A 828 25.72 -21.94 26.57
C LEU A 828 25.04 -21.97 25.19
N GLY A 829 25.41 -21.06 24.32
CA GLY A 829 24.79 -20.89 22.98
C GLY A 829 23.91 -19.67 22.87
N ILE A 830 23.56 -18.96 23.96
CA ILE A 830 22.81 -17.67 23.86
C ILE A 830 23.60 -16.63 23.07
N GLU A 831 24.91 -16.71 23.05
CA GLU A 831 25.80 -15.88 22.22
C GLU A 831 25.55 -16.04 20.71
N ASN A 832 24.84 -17.10 20.28
CA ASN A 832 24.44 -17.30 18.91
C ASN A 832 23.25 -16.39 18.47
N LEU A 833 22.62 -15.75 19.45
CA LEU A 833 21.54 -14.76 19.20
C LEU A 833 22.17 -13.39 18.87
N THR A 834 22.91 -13.32 17.79
CA THR A 834 23.82 -12.20 17.47
C THR A 834 23.14 -10.84 17.33
N VAL A 835 21.84 -10.80 17.04
CA VAL A 835 21.03 -9.59 16.90
C VAL A 835 20.27 -9.19 18.16
N LEU A 836 20.49 -9.93 19.28
CA LEU A 836 19.78 -9.70 20.54
C LEU A 836 20.17 -8.34 21.16
N GLU A 837 19.16 -7.50 21.39
CA GLU A 837 19.31 -6.18 22.00
C GLU A 837 18.92 -6.13 23.48
N SER A 838 17.99 -6.99 23.91
CA SER A 838 17.47 -6.99 25.27
C SER A 838 17.35 -8.41 25.83
N LEU A 839 17.92 -8.63 27.01
CA LEU A 839 17.90 -9.90 27.70
C LEU A 839 17.58 -9.70 29.18
N ASP A 840 16.45 -10.21 29.65
CA ASP A 840 16.03 -10.16 31.05
C ASP A 840 15.76 -11.56 31.64
N PHE A 841 16.56 -11.97 32.58
CA PHE A 841 16.41 -13.21 33.36
C PHE A 841 16.26 -12.93 34.87
N SER A 842 16.01 -11.68 35.24
CA SER A 842 15.92 -11.28 36.63
C SER A 842 14.82 -12.02 37.42
N SER A 843 14.92 -12.03 38.72
CA SER A 843 13.92 -12.61 39.63
C SER A 843 13.58 -14.07 39.29
N ASN A 844 14.58 -14.93 39.29
CA ASN A 844 14.50 -16.38 39.07
C ASN A 844 15.38 -17.14 40.13
N MET A 845 15.58 -18.42 39.94
CA MET A 845 16.46 -19.26 40.77
C MET A 845 17.67 -19.77 39.96
N LEU A 846 18.13 -19.01 38.98
CA LEU A 846 19.25 -19.38 38.12
C LEU A 846 20.54 -19.43 38.93
N SER A 847 21.39 -20.42 38.67
CA SER A 847 22.64 -20.71 39.40
C SER A 847 23.83 -20.84 38.44
N GLY A 848 25.02 -21.01 39.00
CA GLY A 848 26.24 -21.11 38.22
C GLY A 848 26.76 -19.77 37.73
N ASN A 849 27.68 -19.80 36.79
CA ASN A 849 28.36 -18.61 36.30
C ASN A 849 27.58 -17.94 35.18
N ILE A 850 27.72 -16.62 35.01
CA ILE A 850 27.33 -15.91 33.80
C ILE A 850 28.29 -16.33 32.68
N PRO A 851 27.82 -16.92 31.57
CA PRO A 851 28.69 -17.37 30.49
C PRO A 851 29.52 -16.21 29.94
N ARG A 852 30.81 -16.42 29.77
CA ARG A 852 31.75 -15.40 29.29
C ARG A 852 31.47 -15.04 27.81
N GLU A 853 30.97 -15.99 27.07
CA GLU A 853 30.59 -15.91 25.64
C GLU A 853 29.52 -14.86 25.38
N LEU A 854 28.69 -14.52 26.37
CA LEU A 854 27.69 -13.46 26.25
C LEU A 854 28.28 -12.10 25.88
N THR A 855 29.57 -11.87 26.15
CA THR A 855 30.30 -10.66 25.76
C THR A 855 30.41 -10.52 24.23
N GLN A 856 30.10 -11.57 23.46
CA GLN A 856 30.06 -11.52 21.99
C GLN A 856 28.82 -10.83 21.44
N LEU A 857 27.75 -10.67 22.22
CA LEU A 857 26.53 -9.99 21.86
C LEU A 857 26.75 -8.47 21.76
N THR A 858 27.14 -7.98 20.59
CA THR A 858 27.54 -6.58 20.38
C THR A 858 26.35 -5.63 20.30
N PHE A 859 25.16 -6.12 20.00
CA PHE A 859 23.92 -5.33 19.97
C PHE A 859 23.19 -5.28 21.32
N LEU A 860 23.60 -6.07 22.31
CA LEU A 860 22.96 -6.15 23.61
C LEU A 860 23.05 -4.82 24.35
N SER A 861 21.96 -4.09 24.42
CA SER A 861 21.86 -2.77 25.07
C SER A 861 21.20 -2.82 26.45
N PHE A 862 20.47 -3.90 26.74
CA PHE A 862 19.86 -4.16 28.05
C PHE A 862 20.13 -5.59 28.48
N PHE A 863 20.67 -5.72 29.71
CA PHE A 863 20.95 -7.01 30.33
C PHE A 863 20.56 -6.96 31.78
N ASN A 864 19.79 -7.91 32.27
CA ASN A 864 19.37 -7.99 33.66
C ASN A 864 19.31 -9.44 34.14
N VAL A 865 20.08 -9.77 35.17
CA VAL A 865 20.11 -11.07 35.85
C VAL A 865 19.97 -10.91 37.37
N SER A 866 19.50 -9.74 37.83
CA SER A 866 19.32 -9.46 39.26
C SER A 866 18.38 -10.45 39.93
N CYS A 867 18.48 -10.60 41.25
CA CYS A 867 17.64 -11.48 42.08
C CYS A 867 17.65 -12.93 41.57
N ASN A 868 18.87 -13.53 41.52
CA ASN A 868 19.12 -14.91 41.17
C ASN A 868 20.14 -15.54 42.17
N GLN A 869 20.61 -16.75 41.91
CA GLN A 869 21.60 -17.48 42.70
C GLN A 869 22.93 -17.63 41.93
N LEU A 870 23.24 -16.70 41.05
CA LEU A 870 24.44 -16.72 40.22
C LEU A 870 25.69 -16.50 41.04
N ILE A 871 26.79 -17.13 40.62
CA ILE A 871 28.09 -17.09 41.31
C ILE A 871 29.21 -16.72 40.31
N GLY A 872 30.40 -16.45 40.89
CA GLY A 872 31.62 -16.23 40.12
C GLY A 872 31.76 -14.82 39.55
N PRO A 873 32.77 -14.60 38.68
CA PRO A 873 33.10 -13.29 38.17
C PRO A 873 32.11 -12.82 37.09
N ILE A 874 31.74 -11.56 37.16
CA ILE A 874 30.99 -10.93 36.08
C ILE A 874 31.88 -10.78 34.84
N PRO A 875 31.44 -11.26 33.64
CA PRO A 875 32.20 -11.12 32.44
C PRO A 875 32.48 -9.64 32.10
N GLN A 876 33.68 -9.37 31.60
CA GLN A 876 34.16 -8.01 31.34
C GLN A 876 34.42 -7.81 29.82
N GLY A 877 34.17 -6.60 29.33
CA GLY A 877 34.46 -6.21 27.96
C GLY A 877 33.23 -5.93 27.10
N LYS A 878 33.41 -5.21 25.99
CA LYS A 878 32.36 -4.82 25.07
C LYS A 878 31.17 -4.19 25.80
N GLN A 879 29.93 -4.57 25.44
CA GLN A 879 28.70 -4.08 26.07
C GLN A 879 28.57 -4.35 27.55
N PHE A 880 29.18 -5.45 28.06
CA PHE A 880 29.13 -5.80 29.51
C PHE A 880 29.79 -4.76 30.42
N ALA A 881 30.68 -3.92 29.87
CA ALA A 881 31.27 -2.82 30.61
C ALA A 881 30.30 -1.63 30.83
N THR A 882 29.16 -1.58 30.13
CA THR A 882 28.18 -0.51 30.23
C THR A 882 27.00 -0.82 31.16
N PHE A 883 26.82 -2.09 31.56
CA PHE A 883 25.71 -2.47 32.42
C PHE A 883 25.99 -2.06 33.87
N GLU A 884 24.97 -1.53 34.50
CA GLU A 884 25.06 -0.98 35.85
C GLU A 884 24.92 -2.07 36.94
N ASN A 885 25.22 -1.69 38.17
CA ASN A 885 25.11 -2.55 39.34
C ASN A 885 23.73 -3.22 39.48
N ASN A 886 22.66 -2.51 39.12
CA ASN A 886 21.29 -2.99 39.21
C ASN A 886 21.04 -4.24 38.36
N SER A 887 21.75 -4.42 37.24
CA SER A 887 21.67 -5.60 36.37
C SER A 887 22.08 -6.89 37.03
N TYR A 888 22.85 -6.81 38.10
CA TYR A 888 23.48 -7.98 38.81
C TYR A 888 23.06 -8.08 40.25
N LYS A 889 22.33 -7.07 40.76
CA LYS A 889 21.95 -6.93 42.18
C LYS A 889 21.31 -8.22 42.71
N ASP A 890 21.44 -8.47 44.02
CA ASP A 890 20.84 -9.61 44.75
C ASP A 890 21.24 -11.01 44.21
N ASN A 891 22.49 -11.13 43.71
CA ASN A 891 23.20 -12.37 43.47
C ASN A 891 24.36 -12.45 44.44
N LEU A 892 24.18 -13.15 45.56
CA LEU A 892 25.17 -13.19 46.66
C LEU A 892 26.53 -13.79 46.26
N GLY A 893 26.56 -14.63 45.23
CA GLY A 893 27.75 -15.31 44.74
C GLY A 893 28.53 -14.57 43.64
N LEU A 894 27.99 -13.51 43.04
CA LEU A 894 28.67 -12.74 42.00
C LEU A 894 29.73 -11.80 42.60
N CYS A 895 30.77 -11.55 41.81
CA CYS A 895 31.90 -10.68 42.16
C CYS A 895 32.45 -9.95 40.92
N GLY A 896 33.25 -8.92 41.14
CA GLY A 896 33.83 -8.12 40.06
C GLY A 896 32.98 -6.93 39.64
N LYS A 897 33.54 -6.01 38.86
CA LYS A 897 32.83 -4.82 38.39
C LYS A 897 31.56 -5.17 37.61
N PRO A 898 30.45 -4.42 37.74
CA PRO A 898 30.28 -3.16 38.49
C PRO A 898 30.02 -3.32 39.97
N LEU A 899 29.88 -4.57 40.50
CA LEU A 899 29.70 -4.82 41.92
C LEU A 899 30.94 -4.38 42.71
N SER A 900 30.75 -3.94 43.96
CA SER A 900 31.82 -3.57 44.89
C SER A 900 32.56 -4.79 45.47
N LYS A 901 31.96 -6.00 45.34
CA LYS A 901 32.54 -7.25 45.80
C LYS A 901 33.68 -7.73 44.90
N LEU A 902 34.92 -7.75 45.40
CA LEU A 902 36.07 -8.25 44.66
C LEU A 902 36.03 -9.79 44.57
N CYS A 903 36.49 -10.34 43.45
CA CYS A 903 36.65 -11.77 43.28
C CYS A 903 37.94 -12.20 44.02
N GLY A 904 37.81 -12.95 45.13
CA GLY A 904 38.95 -13.53 45.81
C GLY A 904 39.45 -14.77 45.08
N ASN A 905 40.77 -15.03 45.10
CA ASN A 905 41.34 -16.31 44.69
C ASN A 905 40.84 -17.39 45.64
N ALA A 906 40.29 -18.46 45.12
CA ALA A 906 39.89 -19.63 45.91
C ALA A 906 41.14 -20.36 46.40
N GLY A 907 41.52 -20.12 47.65
CA GLY A 907 42.56 -20.85 48.29
C GLY A 907 43.41 -20.04 49.27
N GLU A 908 42.82 -19.58 50.39
CA GLU A 908 43.51 -19.32 51.61
C GLU A 908 42.52 -19.16 52.77
N SER A 909 42.68 -19.99 53.80
CA SER A 909 41.95 -19.96 55.06
C SER A 909 42.33 -18.72 55.87
N PRO A 910 41.45 -18.17 56.73
CA PRO A 910 41.73 -16.94 57.43
C PRO A 910 42.77 -17.12 58.52
N PRO A 911 43.77 -16.23 58.61
CA PRO A 911 44.60 -16.19 59.83
C PRO A 911 43.95 -15.32 60.92
N SER A 912 44.10 -15.79 62.17
CA SER A 912 43.68 -15.14 63.42
C SER A 912 44.38 -13.80 63.62
N PRO A 913 43.87 -12.94 64.48
CA PRO A 913 44.43 -11.62 64.68
C PRO A 913 45.68 -11.61 65.57
N SER A 914 46.71 -10.92 65.11
CA SER A 914 47.84 -10.52 65.99
C SER A 914 48.02 -9.00 65.87
N THR A 915 48.18 -8.46 67.07
CA THR A 915 48.44 -7.07 67.47
C THR A 915 49.79 -6.56 66.98
N GLY A 916 49.83 -5.31 66.62
CA GLY A 916 50.85 -4.39 66.93
C GLY A 916 51.94 -4.01 65.94
N GLU A 917 52.00 -2.70 65.81
CA GLU A 917 53.20 -1.84 65.62
C GLU A 917 53.58 -1.39 64.22
N ASP A 918 53.77 -0.11 64.22
CA ASP A 918 54.25 0.87 63.19
C ASP A 918 55.39 0.31 62.32
N ASP A 919 55.37 0.63 61.03
CA ASP A 919 56.51 1.35 60.44
C ASP A 919 56.15 2.05 59.09
N GLN A 920 56.84 3.15 58.90
CA GLN A 920 56.73 4.12 57.83
C GLN A 920 57.33 3.59 56.53
N GLY A 921 56.78 3.93 55.38
CA GLY A 921 57.59 3.98 54.17
C GLY A 921 56.87 3.96 52.83
N SER A 922 56.64 5.13 52.36
CA SER A 922 56.75 5.62 50.97
C SER A 922 55.97 4.94 49.77
N GLY A 923 55.18 5.70 49.08
CA GLY A 923 54.77 5.46 47.75
C GLY A 923 53.37 5.89 47.37
N GLY A 924 52.80 6.88 48.05
CA GLY A 924 51.49 7.47 47.66
C GLY A 924 51.69 8.46 46.49
N PHE A 925 51.18 8.11 45.35
CA PHE A 925 50.89 9.12 44.36
C PHE A 925 49.97 10.17 45.03
N SER A 926 50.54 11.36 45.18
CA SER A 926 49.89 12.49 45.86
C SER A 926 48.47 12.69 45.32
N ALA A 927 47.49 12.81 46.21
CA ALA A 927 46.11 13.17 45.92
C ALA A 927 46.03 14.40 44.98
N TYR A 928 47.07 15.20 45.01
CA TYR A 928 47.27 16.39 44.15
C TYR A 928 47.41 16.04 42.67
N VAL A 929 48.09 14.92 42.30
CA VAL A 929 48.24 14.44 40.92
C VAL A 929 46.91 13.90 40.40
N LEU A 930 46.16 13.19 41.27
CA LEU A 930 44.82 12.68 40.92
C LEU A 930 43.84 13.82 40.64
N TRP A 931 43.88 14.85 41.51
CA TRP A 931 43.07 16.09 41.32
C TRP A 931 43.48 16.86 40.07
N MET A 932 44.79 16.93 39.73
CA MET A 932 45.22 17.56 38.48
C MET A 932 44.74 16.80 37.24
N VAL A 933 44.78 15.49 37.22
CA VAL A 933 44.26 14.70 36.08
C VAL A 933 42.76 14.87 35.96
N VAL A 934 41.99 14.88 37.04
CA VAL A 934 40.56 15.15 37.05
C VAL A 934 40.27 16.59 36.57
N ALA A 935 41.06 17.58 37.04
CA ALA A 935 40.89 18.95 36.63
C ALA A 935 41.20 19.18 35.13
N ILE A 936 42.25 18.54 34.59
CA ILE A 936 42.59 18.59 33.16
C ILE A 936 41.52 17.87 32.31
N GLY A 937 41.02 16.73 32.78
CA GLY A 937 39.93 16.02 32.10
C GLY A 937 38.62 16.80 32.08
N TYR A 938 38.31 17.49 33.21
CA TYR A 938 37.16 18.37 33.31
C TYR A 938 37.29 19.59 32.42
N ALA A 939 38.43 20.27 32.42
CA ALA A 939 38.70 21.46 31.60
C ALA A 939 38.69 21.15 30.11
N SER A 940 39.28 20.02 29.67
CA SER A 940 39.28 19.58 28.28
C SER A 940 37.87 19.16 27.82
N GLY A 941 37.13 18.43 28.67
CA GLY A 941 35.73 18.07 28.41
C GLY A 941 34.82 19.28 28.31
N LEU A 942 35.03 20.30 29.15
CA LEU A 942 34.30 21.57 29.16
C LEU A 942 34.63 22.41 27.90
N ALA A 943 35.89 22.43 27.50
CA ALA A 943 36.31 23.13 26.26
C ALA A 943 35.72 22.48 25.01
N VAL A 944 35.77 21.15 24.91
CA VAL A 944 35.17 20.38 23.80
C VAL A 944 33.65 20.51 23.81
N GLY A 945 33.02 20.46 24.98
CA GLY A 945 31.58 20.64 25.15
C GLY A 945 31.12 22.05 24.76
N VAL A 946 31.89 23.10 25.11
CA VAL A 946 31.58 24.48 24.71
C VAL A 946 31.76 24.69 23.21
N VAL A 947 32.82 24.15 22.60
CA VAL A 947 33.05 24.25 21.15
C VAL A 947 32.00 23.45 20.36
N ALA A 948 31.66 22.25 20.82
CA ALA A 948 30.59 21.44 20.23
C ALA A 948 29.21 22.11 20.40
N GLY A 949 28.96 22.67 21.61
CA GLY A 949 27.75 23.43 21.91
C GLY A 949 27.63 24.71 21.08
N LEU A 950 28.70 25.44 20.89
CA LEU A 950 28.69 26.64 20.02
C LEU A 950 28.50 26.29 18.54
N ARG A 951 29.11 25.20 18.06
CA ARG A 951 28.85 24.69 16.70
C ARG A 951 27.42 24.21 16.54
N PHE A 952 26.89 23.46 17.51
CA PHE A 952 25.53 22.97 17.49
C PHE A 952 24.50 24.11 17.55
N THR A 953 24.72 25.13 18.43
CA THR A 953 23.86 26.31 18.51
C THR A 953 23.96 27.18 17.27
N ALA A 954 25.13 27.32 16.63
CA ALA A 954 25.28 28.05 15.37
C ALA A 954 24.55 27.33 14.19
N SER A 955 24.51 25.99 14.22
CA SER A 955 23.87 25.19 13.19
C SER A 955 22.35 25.00 13.40
N LYS A 956 21.87 25.16 14.67
CA LYS A 956 20.46 24.92 15.07
C LYS A 956 19.91 26.08 15.91
N HIS A 957 20.35 27.30 15.63
CA HIS A 957 20.03 28.47 16.43
C HIS A 957 18.52 28.72 16.57
N GLU A 958 17.76 28.55 15.51
CA GLU A 958 16.30 28.74 15.55
C GLU A 958 15.61 27.69 16.43
N TRP A 959 15.99 26.43 16.32
CA TRP A 959 15.46 25.35 17.16
C TRP A 959 15.74 25.58 18.65
N PHE A 960 16.95 26.09 18.98
CA PHE A 960 17.34 26.34 20.36
C PHE A 960 16.57 27.49 20.97
N VAL A 961 16.34 28.56 20.20
CA VAL A 961 15.55 29.73 20.61
C VAL A 961 14.07 29.35 20.78
N GLU A 962 13.50 28.51 19.91
CA GLU A 962 12.13 28.04 20.07
C GLU A 962 11.94 27.10 21.28
N THR A 963 12.87 26.19 21.50
CA THR A 963 12.73 25.16 22.55
C THR A 963 13.00 25.73 23.96
N PHE A 964 13.98 26.62 24.10
CA PHE A 964 14.41 27.15 25.40
C PHE A 964 14.06 28.61 25.64
N GLY A 965 13.91 29.42 24.59
CA GLY A 965 13.56 30.85 24.68
C GLY A 965 12.13 31.10 25.16
N ARG A 966 11.16 30.28 24.75
CA ARG A 966 9.76 30.39 25.20
C ARG A 966 9.54 30.08 26.67
N ARG A 967 10.37 29.25 27.30
CA ARG A 967 10.29 28.99 28.75
C ARG A 967 10.71 30.18 29.61
N GLN A 968 11.61 31.04 29.14
CA GLN A 968 12.01 32.26 29.90
C GLN A 968 10.98 33.37 29.78
N GLN A 969 10.32 33.56 28.64
CA GLN A 969 9.27 34.56 28.51
C GLN A 969 8.02 34.24 29.33
N ASN A 970 7.64 32.99 29.46
CA ASN A 970 6.50 32.61 30.30
C ASN A 970 6.81 32.72 31.79
N ARG A 971 8.06 32.47 32.23
CA ARG A 971 8.47 32.74 33.62
C ARG A 971 8.51 34.25 33.98
N ARG A 972 8.83 35.13 33.02
CA ARG A 972 8.78 36.57 33.22
C ARG A 972 7.35 37.13 33.18
N ARG A 973 6.43 36.55 32.43
CA ARG A 973 5.00 36.93 32.44
C ARG A 973 4.28 36.51 33.73
N ILE A 974 4.62 35.38 34.31
CA ILE A 974 4.04 34.88 35.56
C ILE A 974 4.55 35.71 36.76
N ARG A 975 5.83 36.17 36.77
CA ARG A 975 6.37 37.08 37.82
C ARG A 975 5.79 38.49 37.74
N ARG A 976 5.35 38.98 36.56
CA ARG A 976 4.73 40.30 36.43
C ARG A 976 3.23 40.32 36.71
N ARG A 977 2.54 39.15 36.78
CA ARG A 977 1.14 39.06 37.22
C ARG A 977 0.99 38.87 38.75
N GLY A 978 2.03 38.50 39.46
CA GLY A 978 2.01 38.32 40.92
C GLY A 978 2.36 39.58 41.73
N GLN A 979 2.54 40.73 41.07
CA GLN A 979 2.83 42.01 41.73
C GLN A 979 1.75 43.07 41.49
N ARG A 980 0.55 42.70 41.06
CA ARG A 980 -0.63 43.58 41.01
C ARG A 980 -1.84 42.78 41.44
N VAL A 981 -1.96 42.57 42.72
CA VAL A 981 -3.21 42.55 43.54
C VAL A 981 -2.82 43.11 44.88
#